data_8aa2616d8a5637baf50f376e4ce2c261
#
_entry.id   8aa2616d8a5637baf50f376e4ce2c261
#
_cell.length_a   1.000
_cell.length_b   1.000
_cell.length_c   1.000
_cell.angle_alpha   90.00
_cell.angle_beta   90.00
_cell.angle_gamma   90.00
#
_symmetry.space_group_name_H-M   'P 1'
#
loop_
_entity.id
_entity.type
_entity.pdbx_description
1 polymer ?
#
loop_
_entity_poly.entity_id
_entity_poly.type
_entity_poly.pdbx_seq_one_letter_code
_entity_poly.pdbx_strand_id
1 'polypeptide(L)'
;MSLNLFSSSVLRNVATTANVGLSISRSSSTAAMSAFTSQRNTGSQGSNVLQRRRLPSRLKYLEDQKVQGESRALERFQSREFQAGDVYAPHDLSPAEMKKWGRRKSPRTDAFDALNLNPLDMYKNFAVMSEYMTSMGRIKPRSQTGLRPVNQRKLAKALRRAIGMGLMPSVHRHPEIIASEMRAQSIWAASPSTTRGQPTQLSSDAKGERLAYASNKSIFLRSIDDPAVARQYTEHKAQTTVARFAPSGFYVASGDAAGIVRVWDCVGEGITKGEYSIVNGRINDLAWDGDSQRIIAVGDGKQRYGHCITWDSGNTVGEIHGHTQQLNTVSIRQQRPLRAATAGDDRKTVFYHGAPFKFNMGIADKHSNYIYGVQFSPDGSHLVSVGADRKIWLYDGKTGETKGQIGEGEHNGSIFGVSWAKDSRKFVTASADRTVKIWDVEAGKATQTWTLGEEGAMAVRDHQVGVVWPPGRSDDLLISLSLSGDLNYLVEGTPKPRQVVSGHQKSITSLNQTTVDNKETLWTGSFDGRVCNWDVATGTAEEIEGEGHPGYVAGLATTSEGSGRIYSVGWDDTVRSIDASAKTYTGSASKLNGQPKGIAAGDVTVLVGESEAVEIYQDGKKTGEYKTDFAATTVAAHGSMAAVGGENGSVQICAISSSRLSPRADISASRNPISSLAFSPDASHLAVGDLRGRVLVFKVSDGSLVTDRWTAHTARITSLAWNPTGSHVVSGSLDTNIFVWSLAKPGDWVELQNAHKEGVHGVAWVDGGVKIVSVGADAAVKKWKVDGLQ
;
A
#
# COMPACT_ATOMS: atom_id res chain seq x y z
N MET A 1 -38.45 -25.61 3.42
CA MET A 1 -38.34 -24.65 2.30
C MET A 1 -37.90 -23.32 2.87
N SER A 2 -36.62 -23.13 2.97
CA SER A 2 -35.98 -21.94 3.47
C SER A 2 -35.72 -20.98 2.30
N LEU A 3 -36.43 -19.88 2.28
CA LEU A 3 -36.19 -18.76 1.36
C LEU A 3 -34.97 -17.96 1.83
N ASN A 4 -33.78 -18.43 1.47
CA ASN A 4 -32.54 -17.64 1.51
C ASN A 4 -32.43 -16.81 0.24
N LEU A 5 -33.27 -15.79 0.05
CA LEU A 5 -33.32 -15.03 -1.21
C LEU A 5 -32.97 -13.55 -1.06
N PHE A 6 -32.39 -13.11 0.05
CA PHE A 6 -32.00 -11.70 0.18
C PHE A 6 -30.69 -11.55 0.94
N SER A 7 -29.56 -11.73 0.20
CA SER A 7 -28.30 -11.15 0.62
C SER A 7 -28.33 -9.62 0.35
N SER A 8 -27.58 -8.84 1.12
CA SER A 8 -27.42 -7.39 0.90
C SER A 8 -27.03 -6.99 -0.52
N SER A 9 -26.45 -7.92 -1.28
CA SER A 9 -26.06 -7.76 -2.68
C SER A 9 -27.27 -7.64 -3.63
N VAL A 10 -28.38 -8.35 -3.35
CA VAL A 10 -29.58 -8.29 -4.21
C VAL A 10 -30.25 -6.91 -4.08
N LEU A 11 -30.29 -6.34 -2.90
CA LEU A 11 -30.83 -4.99 -2.70
C LEU A 11 -29.93 -3.88 -3.28
N ARG A 12 -28.61 -4.10 -3.34
CA ARG A 12 -27.68 -3.19 -4.02
C ARG A 12 -27.78 -3.29 -5.56
N ASN A 13 -27.95 -4.49 -6.09
CA ASN A 13 -28.07 -4.71 -7.56
C ASN A 13 -29.37 -4.15 -8.13
N VAL A 14 -30.47 -4.15 -7.39
CA VAL A 14 -31.72 -3.50 -7.82
C VAL A 14 -31.59 -1.96 -7.90
N ALA A 15 -30.69 -1.38 -7.07
CA ALA A 15 -30.38 0.05 -7.16
C ALA A 15 -29.39 0.41 -8.29
N THR A 16 -28.55 -0.55 -8.75
CA THR A 16 -27.54 -0.33 -9.79
C THR A 16 -28.01 -0.63 -11.21
N THR A 17 -29.00 -1.49 -11.40
CA THR A 17 -29.53 -1.83 -12.74
C THR A 17 -30.32 -0.71 -13.42
N ALA A 18 -30.64 0.39 -12.70
CA ALA A 18 -31.26 1.58 -13.30
C ALA A 18 -30.26 2.55 -13.98
N ASN A 19 -28.96 2.21 -14.05
CA ASN A 19 -27.91 3.04 -14.65
C ASN A 19 -27.17 2.37 -15.84
N VAL A 20 -27.82 1.50 -16.56
CA VAL A 20 -27.28 0.99 -17.83
C VAL A 20 -27.80 1.86 -18.97
N GLY A 21 -26.97 2.77 -19.43
CA GLY A 21 -27.19 3.52 -20.66
C GLY A 21 -26.29 4.74 -20.74
N LEU A 22 -25.12 4.55 -21.28
CA LEU A 22 -24.25 5.46 -22.02
C LEU A 22 -22.79 5.37 -21.58
N SER A 23 -22.10 4.39 -22.15
CA SER A 23 -20.66 4.42 -22.31
C SER A 23 -20.32 5.43 -23.40
N ILE A 24 -19.96 6.65 -23.03
CA ILE A 24 -19.29 7.58 -23.95
C ILE A 24 -17.79 7.43 -23.70
N SER A 25 -17.11 6.89 -24.71
CA SER A 25 -15.67 6.89 -24.83
C SER A 25 -15.10 8.29 -24.57
N ARG A 26 -14.19 8.38 -23.60
CA ARG A 26 -13.35 9.57 -23.45
C ARG A 26 -12.37 9.63 -24.62
N SER A 27 -12.74 10.32 -25.67
CA SER A 27 -11.76 10.88 -26.60
C SER A 27 -11.40 12.29 -26.12
N SER A 28 -10.12 12.49 -25.93
CA SER A 28 -9.44 13.74 -25.68
C SER A 28 -9.94 14.90 -26.53
N SER A 29 -10.49 15.94 -25.87
CA SER A 29 -10.60 17.27 -26.48
C SER A 29 -10.09 18.33 -25.48
N THR A 30 -8.80 18.36 -25.31
CA THR A 30 -8.05 19.55 -24.86
C THR A 30 -7.72 20.41 -26.06
N ALA A 31 -8.69 21.19 -26.54
CA ALA A 31 -8.43 22.34 -27.41
C ALA A 31 -9.73 23.11 -27.67
N ALA A 32 -10.15 23.95 -26.75
CA ALA A 32 -11.00 25.11 -27.05
C ALA A 32 -11.29 25.94 -25.79
N MET A 33 -10.26 26.55 -25.20
CA MET A 33 -10.45 27.72 -24.34
C MET A 33 -9.20 28.64 -24.44
N SER A 34 -9.09 29.30 -25.59
CA SER A 34 -8.26 30.50 -25.68
C SER A 34 -8.68 31.30 -26.93
N ALA A 35 -9.78 32.03 -26.84
CA ALA A 35 -10.05 33.11 -27.78
C ALA A 35 -11.11 34.03 -27.21
N PHE A 36 -10.76 34.89 -26.26
CA PHE A 36 -11.42 36.15 -26.03
C PHE A 36 -10.41 37.14 -25.43
N THR A 37 -9.63 37.78 -26.29
CA THR A 37 -9.07 39.10 -26.00
C THR A 37 -8.85 39.90 -27.29
N SER A 38 -9.65 40.91 -27.40
CA SER A 38 -9.54 42.18 -28.11
C SER A 38 -8.77 42.23 -29.43
N GLN A 39 -9.52 42.49 -30.48
CA GLN A 39 -9.03 43.11 -31.71
C GLN A 39 -8.89 44.64 -31.56
N ARG A 40 -7.75 45.15 -32.00
CA ARG A 40 -7.67 46.47 -32.64
C ARG A 40 -6.95 46.34 -33.98
N ASN A 41 -7.57 46.95 -34.97
CA ASN A 41 -7.29 47.06 -36.40
C ASN A 41 -5.85 47.45 -36.78
N THR A 42 -5.39 46.94 -37.89
CA THR A 42 -5.00 47.74 -39.10
C THR A 42 -4.78 46.84 -40.30
N GLY A 43 -5.14 47.36 -41.47
CA GLY A 43 -5.45 46.74 -42.75
C GLY A 43 -4.30 46.26 -43.61
N SER A 44 -4.66 45.52 -44.58
CA SER A 44 -4.61 45.65 -46.04
C SER A 44 -4.43 44.32 -46.77
N GLN A 45 -5.33 44.07 -47.69
CA GLN A 45 -5.22 43.43 -49.05
C GLN A 45 -4.54 42.09 -49.21
N GLY A 46 -5.29 41.16 -49.79
CA GLY A 46 -4.78 39.96 -50.48
C GLY A 46 -5.86 38.88 -50.66
N SER A 47 -6.52 38.87 -51.81
CA SER A 47 -7.55 37.94 -52.27
C SER A 47 -7.16 36.48 -52.24
N ASN A 48 -8.02 35.60 -51.70
CA ASN A 48 -8.39 34.37 -52.41
C ASN A 48 -9.71 33.81 -51.82
N VAL A 49 -10.71 33.79 -52.71
CA VAL A 49 -12.09 33.40 -52.46
C VAL A 49 -12.22 31.87 -52.49
N LEU A 50 -12.43 31.27 -51.31
CA LEU A 50 -13.08 29.96 -51.23
C LEU A 50 -14.49 30.15 -50.72
N GLN A 51 -15.45 29.99 -51.64
CA GLN A 51 -16.90 30.06 -51.36
C GLN A 51 -17.30 29.03 -50.26
N ARG A 52 -17.46 29.51 -49.04
CA ARG A 52 -18.23 28.79 -48.02
C ARG A 52 -19.73 28.92 -48.39
N ARG A 53 -20.35 27.83 -48.80
CA ARG A 53 -21.82 27.74 -48.89
C ARG A 53 -22.43 28.17 -47.56
N ARG A 54 -23.09 29.31 -47.54
CA ARG A 54 -23.93 29.77 -46.42
C ARG A 54 -25.13 28.84 -46.32
N LEU A 55 -25.23 28.04 -45.24
CA LEU A 55 -26.45 27.36 -44.85
C LEU A 55 -27.59 28.35 -44.70
N PRO A 56 -28.83 28.00 -45.13
CA PRO A 56 -30.00 28.88 -44.96
C PRO A 56 -30.16 29.22 -43.47
N SER A 57 -30.47 30.47 -43.18
CA SER A 57 -30.59 31.02 -41.82
C SER A 57 -31.51 30.19 -40.89
N ARG A 58 -32.48 29.54 -41.45
CA ARG A 58 -33.42 28.66 -40.72
C ARG A 58 -32.77 27.37 -40.20
N LEU A 59 -31.84 26.76 -40.95
CA LEU A 59 -31.11 25.55 -40.52
C LEU A 59 -30.11 25.88 -39.40
N LYS A 60 -29.44 27.02 -39.53
CA LYS A 60 -28.51 27.52 -38.48
C LYS A 60 -29.25 27.79 -37.17
N TYR A 61 -30.45 28.41 -37.25
CA TYR A 61 -31.27 28.66 -36.07
C TYR A 61 -31.75 27.36 -35.40
N LEU A 62 -32.06 26.32 -36.17
CA LEU A 62 -32.46 25.02 -35.63
C LEU A 62 -31.25 24.26 -35.01
N GLU A 63 -30.08 24.38 -35.61
CA GLU A 63 -28.82 23.85 -35.01
C GLU A 63 -28.48 24.56 -33.72
N ASP A 64 -28.55 25.89 -33.67
CA ASP A 64 -28.33 26.69 -32.48
C ASP A 64 -29.35 26.34 -31.38
N GLN A 65 -30.61 26.13 -31.70
CA GLN A 65 -31.65 25.68 -30.75
C GLN A 65 -31.39 24.28 -30.24
N LYS A 66 -30.89 23.36 -31.08
CA LYS A 66 -30.54 21.99 -30.69
C LYS A 66 -29.35 21.98 -29.76
N VAL A 67 -28.30 22.74 -30.09
CA VAL A 67 -27.09 22.92 -29.24
C VAL A 67 -27.44 23.56 -27.89
N GLN A 68 -28.32 24.59 -27.88
CA GLN A 68 -28.82 25.20 -26.66
C GLN A 68 -29.69 24.23 -25.83
N GLY A 69 -30.49 23.37 -26.50
CA GLY A 69 -31.28 22.33 -25.84
C GLY A 69 -30.39 21.26 -25.18
N GLU A 70 -29.35 20.82 -25.86
CA GLU A 70 -28.37 19.85 -25.36
C GLU A 70 -27.54 20.48 -24.21
N SER A 71 -27.10 21.72 -24.34
CA SER A 71 -26.41 22.45 -23.27
C SER A 71 -27.28 22.59 -22.02
N ARG A 72 -28.55 23.00 -22.15
CA ARG A 72 -29.50 23.08 -21.03
C ARG A 72 -29.81 21.70 -20.40
N ALA A 73 -29.81 20.64 -21.21
CA ALA A 73 -29.98 19.27 -20.70
C ALA A 73 -28.75 18.82 -19.88
N LEU A 74 -27.53 19.15 -20.33
CA LEU A 74 -26.29 18.89 -19.62
C LEU A 74 -26.19 19.71 -18.34
N GLU A 75 -26.54 20.99 -18.35
CA GLU A 75 -26.57 21.87 -17.16
C GLU A 75 -27.53 21.35 -16.06
N ARG A 76 -28.58 20.63 -16.42
CA ARG A 76 -29.50 20.01 -15.43
C ARG A 76 -28.85 18.92 -14.60
N PHE A 77 -27.77 18.31 -15.09
CA PHE A 77 -27.08 17.18 -14.45
C PHE A 77 -25.72 17.55 -13.88
N GLN A 78 -25.10 18.62 -14.34
CA GLN A 78 -23.82 19.11 -13.84
C GLN A 78 -24.04 19.97 -12.60
N SER A 79 -23.46 19.54 -11.45
CA SER A 79 -23.32 20.37 -10.26
C SER A 79 -21.95 21.03 -10.30
N ARG A 80 -21.90 22.34 -10.11
CA ARG A 80 -20.66 23.09 -9.93
C ARG A 80 -20.03 22.68 -8.61
N GLU A 81 -18.77 22.26 -8.61
CA GLU A 81 -18.01 22.06 -7.37
C GLU A 81 -17.45 23.40 -6.92
N PHE A 82 -17.87 23.88 -5.74
CA PHE A 82 -17.34 25.10 -5.14
C PHE A 82 -16.03 24.80 -4.43
N GLN A 83 -15.03 25.62 -4.72
CA GLN A 83 -13.74 25.61 -4.02
C GLN A 83 -13.66 26.76 -3.02
N ALA A 84 -12.80 26.66 -2.03
CA ALA A 84 -12.58 27.74 -1.07
C ALA A 84 -12.08 28.98 -1.79
N GLY A 85 -12.83 30.09 -1.69
CA GLY A 85 -12.57 31.36 -2.39
C GLY A 85 -13.48 31.66 -3.58
N ASP A 86 -14.36 30.72 -3.98
CA ASP A 86 -15.35 30.97 -5.04
C ASP A 86 -16.45 31.91 -4.57
N VAL A 87 -16.85 32.80 -5.46
CA VAL A 87 -17.95 33.76 -5.23
C VAL A 87 -19.26 33.12 -5.71
N TYR A 88 -20.27 33.14 -4.85
CA TYR A 88 -21.62 32.69 -5.18
C TYR A 88 -22.32 33.70 -6.09
N ALA A 89 -22.82 33.26 -7.22
CA ALA A 89 -23.77 34.04 -8.03
C ALA A 89 -25.19 33.84 -7.49
N PRO A 90 -26.11 34.80 -7.63
CA PRO A 90 -27.51 34.65 -7.20
C PRO A 90 -28.21 33.40 -7.80
N HIS A 91 -27.81 33.02 -9.02
CA HIS A 91 -28.29 31.82 -9.69
C HIS A 91 -27.91 30.52 -8.92
N ASP A 92 -26.71 30.45 -8.31
CA ASP A 92 -26.22 29.29 -7.57
C ASP A 92 -27.08 29.00 -6.31
N LEU A 93 -27.74 30.04 -5.78
CA LEU A 93 -28.64 29.94 -4.64
C LEU A 93 -30.10 29.69 -5.04
N SER A 94 -30.39 29.59 -6.35
CA SER A 94 -31.74 29.30 -6.83
C SER A 94 -32.23 27.92 -6.36
N PRO A 95 -33.57 27.74 -6.12
CA PRO A 95 -34.11 26.45 -5.71
C PRO A 95 -33.80 25.30 -6.69
N ALA A 96 -33.59 25.60 -7.98
CA ALA A 96 -33.24 24.62 -8.99
C ALA A 96 -31.79 24.11 -8.82
N GLU A 97 -30.83 25.01 -8.58
CA GLU A 97 -29.44 24.68 -8.34
C GLU A 97 -29.26 24.00 -6.96
N MET A 98 -29.93 24.52 -5.91
CA MET A 98 -29.91 23.91 -4.59
C MET A 98 -30.45 22.48 -4.57
N LYS A 99 -31.36 22.11 -5.46
CA LYS A 99 -31.81 20.71 -5.65
C LYS A 99 -30.73 19.81 -6.25
N LYS A 100 -29.83 20.33 -7.07
CA LYS A 100 -28.69 19.57 -7.63
C LYS A 100 -27.67 19.23 -6.52
N TRP A 101 -27.51 20.10 -5.51
CA TRP A 101 -26.58 19.89 -4.36
C TRP A 101 -27.13 18.95 -3.29
N GLY A 102 -28.43 18.70 -3.27
CA GLY A 102 -29.00 17.73 -2.37
C GLY A 102 -28.41 16.35 -2.66
N ARG A 103 -27.45 15.87 -1.83
CA ARG A 103 -26.93 14.50 -1.90
C ARG A 103 -28.11 13.54 -1.81
N ARG A 104 -28.48 12.91 -2.91
CA ARG A 104 -29.52 11.87 -2.94
C ARG A 104 -28.95 10.62 -2.25
N LYS A 105 -29.14 10.52 -0.94
CA LYS A 105 -28.72 9.38 -0.12
C LYS A 105 -29.74 8.25 -0.04
N SER A 106 -30.93 8.40 -0.66
CA SER A 106 -31.98 7.40 -0.61
C SER A 106 -32.22 6.75 -1.97
N PRO A 107 -32.55 5.45 -2.01
CA PRO A 107 -33.02 4.80 -3.22
C PRO A 107 -34.26 5.52 -3.80
N ARG A 108 -34.39 5.54 -5.13
CA ARG A 108 -35.53 6.19 -5.80
C ARG A 108 -36.82 5.37 -5.73
N THR A 109 -36.73 4.06 -5.55
CA THR A 109 -37.84 3.11 -5.53
C THR A 109 -37.90 2.43 -4.15
N ASP A 110 -39.09 2.14 -3.68
CA ASP A 110 -39.31 1.37 -2.46
C ASP A 110 -39.03 -0.10 -2.74
N ALA A 111 -38.05 -0.67 -2.05
CA ALA A 111 -37.63 -2.06 -2.22
C ALA A 111 -38.73 -3.07 -1.89
N PHE A 112 -39.57 -2.81 -0.90
CA PHE A 112 -40.67 -3.70 -0.53
C PHE A 112 -41.82 -3.68 -1.54
N ASP A 113 -42.08 -2.53 -2.19
CA ASP A 113 -43.05 -2.44 -3.28
C ASP A 113 -42.54 -3.10 -4.53
N ALA A 114 -41.27 -2.90 -4.88
CA ALA A 114 -40.63 -3.52 -6.04
C ALA A 114 -40.63 -5.06 -5.98
N LEU A 115 -40.49 -5.60 -4.76
CA LEU A 115 -40.46 -7.05 -4.51
C LEU A 115 -41.82 -7.62 -4.12
N ASN A 116 -42.86 -6.78 -4.05
CA ASN A 116 -44.22 -7.12 -3.59
C ASN A 116 -44.23 -7.82 -2.22
N LEU A 117 -43.37 -7.37 -1.29
CA LEU A 117 -43.27 -7.91 0.06
C LEU A 117 -43.89 -6.99 1.11
N ASN A 118 -44.54 -7.57 2.12
CA ASN A 118 -45.07 -6.81 3.25
C ASN A 118 -44.02 -6.77 4.38
N PRO A 119 -43.51 -5.58 4.78
CA PRO A 119 -42.51 -5.46 5.82
C PRO A 119 -42.90 -6.09 7.16
N LEU A 120 -44.21 -6.19 7.48
CA LEU A 120 -44.69 -6.75 8.73
C LEU A 120 -44.43 -8.26 8.86
N ASP A 121 -44.39 -8.97 7.75
CA ASP A 121 -44.23 -10.42 7.71
C ASP A 121 -42.77 -10.84 7.77
N MET A 122 -41.84 -9.87 7.56
CA MET A 122 -40.39 -10.07 7.54
C MET A 122 -39.72 -9.94 8.93
N TYR A 123 -40.46 -9.76 10.02
CA TYR A 123 -39.88 -9.53 11.34
C TYR A 123 -39.00 -10.67 11.88
N LYS A 124 -39.15 -11.89 11.35
CA LYS A 124 -38.28 -13.04 11.66
C LYS A 124 -36.97 -13.06 10.86
N ASN A 125 -36.84 -12.26 9.80
CA ASN A 125 -35.66 -12.20 8.98
C ASN A 125 -34.73 -11.08 9.49
N PHE A 126 -33.81 -11.47 10.37
CA PHE A 126 -32.84 -10.52 10.98
C PHE A 126 -31.90 -9.87 9.98
N ALA A 127 -31.56 -10.55 8.87
CA ALA A 127 -30.70 -10.00 7.82
C ALA A 127 -31.36 -8.78 7.16
N VAL A 128 -32.63 -8.89 6.73
CA VAL A 128 -33.38 -7.78 6.16
C VAL A 128 -33.60 -6.69 7.20
N MET A 129 -33.96 -7.05 8.43
CA MET A 129 -34.24 -6.06 9.50
C MET A 129 -32.96 -5.26 9.86
N SER A 130 -31.78 -5.90 9.88
CA SER A 130 -30.51 -5.26 10.22
C SER A 130 -30.05 -4.24 9.18
N GLU A 131 -30.39 -4.41 7.90
CA GLU A 131 -30.08 -3.44 6.85
C GLU A 131 -30.75 -2.07 7.07
N TYR A 132 -31.89 -2.06 7.75
CA TYR A 132 -32.62 -0.84 8.09
C TYR A 132 -32.32 -0.28 9.47
N MET A 133 -31.31 -0.85 10.17
CA MET A 133 -30.78 -0.35 11.43
C MET A 133 -29.37 0.25 11.26
N THR A 134 -29.04 1.20 12.13
CA THR A 134 -27.67 1.71 12.26
C THR A 134 -26.83 0.71 13.08
N SER A 135 -25.50 0.86 13.08
CA SER A 135 -24.61 0.07 13.95
C SER A 135 -24.96 0.17 15.45
N MET A 136 -25.58 1.27 15.85
CA MET A 136 -26.04 1.56 17.22
C MET A 136 -27.48 1.07 17.50
N GLY A 137 -28.05 0.19 16.68
CA GLY A 137 -29.40 -0.37 16.89
C GLY A 137 -30.56 0.58 16.60
N ARG A 138 -30.31 1.80 16.06
CA ARG A 138 -31.38 2.75 15.75
C ARG A 138 -31.94 2.51 14.35
N ILE A 139 -33.26 2.67 14.18
CA ILE A 139 -33.94 2.56 12.88
C ILE A 139 -33.48 3.71 11.99
N LYS A 140 -33.00 3.41 10.76
CA LYS A 140 -32.59 4.41 9.78
C LYS A 140 -33.77 5.29 9.35
N PRO A 141 -33.59 6.61 9.19
CA PRO A 141 -34.66 7.52 8.76
C PRO A 141 -35.01 7.28 7.29
N ARG A 142 -36.23 7.69 6.90
CA ARG A 142 -36.77 7.55 5.53
C ARG A 142 -35.84 8.16 4.45
N SER A 143 -35.15 9.22 4.78
CA SER A 143 -34.16 9.86 3.88
C SER A 143 -32.99 8.95 3.48
N GLN A 144 -32.72 7.89 4.26
CA GLN A 144 -31.69 6.89 3.98
C GLN A 144 -32.27 5.61 3.41
N THR A 145 -33.45 5.18 3.85
CA THR A 145 -34.07 3.92 3.42
C THR A 145 -34.78 4.00 2.07
N GLY A 146 -35.23 5.19 1.66
CA GLY A 146 -36.04 5.40 0.43
C GLY A 146 -37.45 4.81 0.46
N LEU A 147 -37.89 4.24 1.60
CA LEU A 147 -39.21 3.59 1.71
C LEU A 147 -40.33 4.59 1.67
N ARG A 148 -41.50 4.18 1.17
CA ARG A 148 -42.77 4.96 1.33
C ARG A 148 -43.15 5.09 2.82
N PRO A 149 -43.87 6.15 3.20
CA PRO A 149 -44.24 6.37 4.59
C PRO A 149 -45.00 5.20 5.23
N VAL A 150 -45.76 4.47 4.44
CA VAL A 150 -46.55 3.30 4.88
C VAL A 150 -45.63 2.14 5.21
N ASN A 151 -44.69 1.83 4.29
CA ASN A 151 -43.73 0.73 4.45
C ASN A 151 -42.70 1.04 5.54
N GLN A 152 -42.26 2.28 5.69
CA GLN A 152 -41.39 2.69 6.80
C GLN A 152 -42.06 2.49 8.19
N ARG A 153 -43.33 2.80 8.32
CA ARG A 153 -44.11 2.56 9.57
C ARG A 153 -44.30 1.06 9.84
N LYS A 154 -44.59 0.26 8.79
CA LYS A 154 -44.71 -1.20 8.89
C LYS A 154 -43.37 -1.82 9.29
N LEU A 155 -42.26 -1.40 8.66
CA LEU A 155 -40.91 -1.83 9.00
C LEU A 155 -40.54 -1.50 10.46
N ALA A 156 -40.81 -0.27 10.91
CA ALA A 156 -40.56 0.12 12.28
C ALA A 156 -41.37 -0.73 13.31
N LYS A 157 -42.60 -1.15 12.96
CA LYS A 157 -43.37 -2.09 13.77
C LYS A 157 -42.76 -3.49 13.76
N ALA A 158 -42.28 -3.97 12.59
CA ALA A 158 -41.63 -5.27 12.46
C ALA A 158 -40.33 -5.33 13.30
N LEU A 159 -39.48 -4.30 13.22
CA LEU A 159 -38.27 -4.18 14.03
C LEU A 159 -38.55 -4.19 15.52
N ARG A 160 -39.51 -3.38 16.00
CA ARG A 160 -39.90 -3.38 17.44
C ARG A 160 -40.45 -4.72 17.88
N ARG A 161 -41.19 -5.42 17.01
CA ARG A 161 -41.72 -6.77 17.30
C ARG A 161 -40.54 -7.77 17.39
N ALA A 162 -39.59 -7.73 16.46
CA ALA A 162 -38.42 -8.57 16.49
C ALA A 162 -37.59 -8.36 17.77
N ILE A 163 -37.38 -7.10 18.18
CA ILE A 163 -36.69 -6.74 19.43
C ILE A 163 -37.49 -7.24 20.66
N GLY A 164 -38.79 -7.00 20.70
CA GLY A 164 -39.66 -7.44 21.82
C GLY A 164 -39.76 -8.96 21.95
N MET A 165 -39.54 -9.72 20.88
CA MET A 165 -39.48 -11.19 20.86
C MET A 165 -38.08 -11.75 21.12
N GLY A 166 -37.07 -10.92 21.37
CA GLY A 166 -35.69 -11.34 21.60
C GLY A 166 -34.96 -11.81 20.31
N LEU A 167 -35.56 -11.62 19.15
CA LEU A 167 -34.93 -11.99 17.85
C LEU A 167 -33.89 -10.99 17.36
N MET A 168 -33.89 -9.77 17.90
CA MET A 168 -32.94 -8.70 17.53
C MET A 168 -32.54 -7.90 18.78
N PRO A 169 -31.30 -7.49 18.92
CA PRO A 169 -30.86 -6.60 19.99
C PRO A 169 -31.34 -5.17 19.77
N SER A 170 -31.50 -4.40 20.88
CA SER A 170 -31.97 -3.00 20.83
C SER A 170 -30.84 -1.97 20.65
N VAL A 171 -29.59 -2.35 20.93
CA VAL A 171 -28.43 -1.44 21.01
C VAL A 171 -27.35 -1.65 19.95
N HIS A 172 -27.42 -2.75 19.20
CA HIS A 172 -26.50 -3.06 18.09
C HIS A 172 -27.20 -3.87 16.99
N ARG A 173 -26.54 -4.18 15.90
CA ARG A 173 -27.04 -5.12 14.88
C ARG A 173 -27.05 -6.55 15.42
N HIS A 174 -27.76 -7.43 14.72
CA HIS A 174 -27.85 -8.85 15.12
C HIS A 174 -26.44 -9.47 15.23
N PRO A 175 -26.14 -10.25 16.32
CA PRO A 175 -24.82 -10.81 16.54
C PRO A 175 -24.28 -11.68 15.38
N GLU A 176 -25.14 -12.43 14.71
CA GLU A 176 -24.75 -13.24 13.55
C GLU A 176 -24.22 -12.42 12.37
N ILE A 177 -24.65 -11.17 12.21
CA ILE A 177 -24.13 -10.27 11.16
C ILE A 177 -22.79 -9.65 11.60
N ILE A 178 -22.58 -9.51 12.92
CA ILE A 178 -21.32 -9.01 13.49
C ILE A 178 -20.30 -10.15 13.60
N ALA A 179 -20.76 -11.40 13.78
CA ALA A 179 -19.91 -12.56 14.02
C ALA A 179 -19.12 -13.03 12.78
N SER A 180 -19.51 -12.61 11.56
CA SER A 180 -18.83 -12.98 10.32
C SER A 180 -17.88 -11.89 9.79
N GLU A 181 -17.13 -11.24 10.67
CA GLU A 181 -16.14 -10.22 10.29
C GLU A 181 -14.72 -10.76 10.34
N MET A 182 -13.93 -10.48 9.29
CA MET A 182 -12.48 -10.61 9.36
C MET A 182 -11.89 -9.40 10.06
N ARG A 183 -10.99 -9.64 11.04
CA ARG A 183 -10.29 -8.58 11.77
C ARG A 183 -8.79 -8.74 11.63
N ALA A 184 -8.11 -7.61 11.41
CA ALA A 184 -6.66 -7.59 11.44
C ALA A 184 -6.17 -7.99 12.84
N GLN A 185 -5.34 -9.03 12.92
CA GLN A 185 -4.70 -9.47 14.14
C GLN A 185 -3.32 -8.83 14.28
N SER A 186 -2.52 -8.86 13.22
CA SER A 186 -1.19 -8.26 13.18
C SER A 186 -0.85 -7.79 11.76
N ILE A 187 0.01 -6.78 11.70
CA ILE A 187 0.57 -6.25 10.45
C ILE A 187 2.08 -6.34 10.59
N TRP A 188 2.70 -7.16 9.75
CA TRP A 188 4.16 -7.24 9.65
C TRP A 188 4.59 -6.22 8.60
N ALA A 189 5.26 -5.18 9.09
CA ALA A 189 5.50 -3.99 8.30
C ALA A 189 6.49 -4.23 7.15
N ALA A 190 6.23 -3.57 6.03
CA ALA A 190 7.20 -3.42 4.95
C ALA A 190 8.47 -2.72 5.45
N SER A 191 9.61 -3.01 4.85
CA SER A 191 10.85 -2.26 5.09
C SER A 191 10.77 -0.82 4.53
N PRO A 192 11.51 0.15 5.11
CA PRO A 192 11.56 1.51 4.59
C PRO A 192 11.96 1.56 3.12
N SER A 193 11.28 2.34 2.31
CA SER A 193 11.67 2.55 0.91
C SER A 193 12.94 3.38 0.82
N THR A 194 13.98 2.84 0.20
CA THR A 194 15.27 3.51 0.01
C THR A 194 15.52 3.82 -1.46
N THR A 195 16.33 4.82 -1.73
CA THR A 195 16.80 5.18 -3.07
C THR A 195 18.28 5.43 -3.02
N ARG A 196 19.03 4.81 -3.94
CA ARG A 196 20.50 5.00 -4.01
C ARG A 196 20.84 6.48 -4.20
N GLY A 197 21.75 6.97 -3.35
CA GLY A 197 22.23 8.35 -3.41
C GLY A 197 21.30 9.38 -2.77
N GLN A 198 20.23 8.94 -2.08
CA GLN A 198 19.32 9.81 -1.34
C GLN A 198 19.22 9.40 0.14
N PRO A 199 19.13 10.36 1.08
CA PRO A 199 18.87 10.05 2.47
C PRO A 199 17.43 9.52 2.66
N THR A 200 17.26 8.59 3.58
CA THR A 200 15.95 8.11 4.01
C THR A 200 15.71 8.51 5.46
N GLN A 201 14.65 9.25 5.70
CA GLN A 201 14.35 9.80 7.01
C GLN A 201 13.64 8.79 7.91
N LEU A 202 14.23 8.51 9.06
CA LEU A 202 13.61 7.75 10.15
C LEU A 202 13.19 8.72 11.26
N SER A 203 12.15 8.41 12.00
CA SER A 203 11.70 9.17 13.16
C SER A 203 11.25 8.25 14.27
N SER A 204 11.66 8.52 15.51
CA SER A 204 11.10 7.85 16.69
C SER A 204 10.18 8.79 17.46
N ASP A 205 9.27 8.23 18.26
CA ASP A 205 8.46 9.01 19.19
C ASP A 205 9.32 9.46 20.40
N ALA A 206 8.77 10.40 21.18
CA ALA A 206 9.48 10.98 22.35
C ALA A 206 9.79 9.96 23.44
N LYS A 207 9.07 8.85 23.50
CA LYS A 207 9.29 7.76 24.44
C LYS A 207 10.31 6.72 23.96
N GLY A 208 10.61 6.69 22.65
CA GLY A 208 11.47 5.67 22.07
C GLY A 208 10.80 4.29 21.95
N GLU A 209 9.45 4.25 21.90
CA GLU A 209 8.69 3.01 21.78
C GLU A 209 8.37 2.66 20.31
N ARG A 210 8.25 3.68 19.44
CA ARG A 210 7.77 3.51 18.06
C ARG A 210 8.69 4.20 17.07
N LEU A 211 8.88 3.54 15.92
CA LEU A 211 9.62 4.03 14.76
C LEU A 211 8.61 4.36 13.63
N ALA A 212 8.71 5.55 13.04
CA ALA A 212 7.94 5.95 11.86
C ALA A 212 8.84 6.05 10.63
N TYR A 213 8.36 5.51 9.51
CA TYR A 213 9.03 5.59 8.22
C TYR A 213 8.08 5.44 7.05
N ALA A 214 8.52 5.89 5.89
CA ALA A 214 7.78 5.80 4.63
C ALA A 214 8.10 4.50 3.88
N SER A 215 7.09 3.83 3.36
CA SER A 215 7.23 2.71 2.44
C SER A 215 6.13 2.74 1.38
N ASN A 216 6.53 2.80 0.11
CA ASN A 216 5.62 2.92 -1.04
C ASN A 216 4.60 4.07 -0.85
N LYS A 217 3.29 3.79 -0.82
CA LYS A 217 2.22 4.77 -0.58
C LYS A 217 1.68 4.74 0.85
N SER A 218 2.41 4.13 1.76
CA SER A 218 2.01 3.95 3.16
C SER A 218 3.07 4.46 4.12
N ILE A 219 2.63 4.84 5.32
CA ILE A 219 3.51 5.10 6.46
C ILE A 219 3.34 3.97 7.47
N PHE A 220 4.43 3.46 7.97
CA PHE A 220 4.42 2.46 9.04
C PHE A 220 4.87 3.07 10.36
N LEU A 221 4.11 2.75 11.41
CA LEU A 221 4.49 2.94 12.80
C LEU A 221 4.81 1.57 13.39
N ARG A 222 6.08 1.27 13.57
CA ARG A 222 6.57 -0.02 14.03
C ARG A 222 7.02 0.08 15.48
N SER A 223 6.67 -0.90 16.32
CA SER A 223 7.21 -1.00 17.66
C SER A 223 8.73 -1.29 17.59
N ILE A 224 9.50 -0.62 18.44
CA ILE A 224 10.96 -0.82 18.50
C ILE A 224 11.29 -2.09 19.27
N ASP A 225 10.57 -2.38 20.35
CA ASP A 225 10.81 -3.56 21.19
C ASP A 225 10.26 -4.85 20.57
N ASP A 226 9.11 -4.77 19.87
CA ASP A 226 8.52 -5.87 19.14
C ASP A 226 8.30 -5.47 17.68
N PRO A 227 9.27 -5.71 16.78
CA PRO A 227 9.17 -5.34 15.38
C PRO A 227 8.05 -6.01 14.59
N ALA A 228 7.42 -7.08 15.11
CA ALA A 228 6.24 -7.71 14.50
C ALA A 228 4.96 -6.90 14.70
N VAL A 229 4.95 -5.97 15.67
CA VAL A 229 3.81 -5.09 15.93
C VAL A 229 3.98 -3.79 15.16
N ALA A 230 3.08 -3.56 14.20
CA ALA A 230 3.08 -2.34 13.42
C ALA A 230 1.66 -1.86 13.12
N ARG A 231 1.56 -0.56 12.82
CA ARG A 231 0.36 0.08 12.26
C ARG A 231 0.68 0.67 10.91
N GLN A 232 -0.28 0.67 10.02
CA GLN A 232 -0.16 1.19 8.66
C GLN A 232 -1.14 2.34 8.44
N TYR A 233 -0.64 3.48 7.92
CA TYR A 233 -1.45 4.59 7.43
C TYR A 233 -1.41 4.61 5.91
N THR A 234 -2.59 4.57 5.23
CA THR A 234 -2.73 4.29 3.79
C THR A 234 -3.37 5.41 2.99
N GLU A 235 -3.63 6.59 3.57
CA GLU A 235 -4.40 7.64 2.91
C GLU A 235 -3.64 8.39 1.78
N HIS A 236 -2.30 8.30 1.73
CA HIS A 236 -1.53 8.92 0.66
C HIS A 236 -1.84 8.32 -0.71
N LYS A 237 -2.00 9.18 -1.73
CA LYS A 237 -2.24 8.78 -3.12
C LYS A 237 -0.95 8.63 -3.93
N ALA A 238 0.08 9.39 -3.57
CA ALA A 238 1.41 9.34 -4.16
C ALA A 238 2.38 8.58 -3.25
N GLN A 239 3.58 8.26 -3.76
CA GLN A 239 4.64 7.63 -2.99
C GLN A 239 5.02 8.49 -1.80
N THR A 240 5.00 7.92 -0.60
CA THR A 240 5.42 8.58 0.63
C THR A 240 6.93 8.68 0.71
N THR A 241 7.43 9.75 1.31
CA THR A 241 8.88 10.05 1.37
C THR A 241 9.39 10.22 2.78
N VAL A 242 8.59 10.78 3.67
CA VAL A 242 8.99 11.11 5.05
C VAL A 242 7.82 11.01 6.02
N ALA A 243 8.11 10.63 7.26
CA ALA A 243 7.17 10.71 8.38
C ALA A 243 7.90 11.18 9.63
N ARG A 244 7.31 12.11 10.38
CA ARG A 244 7.89 12.68 11.60
C ARG A 244 6.85 12.74 12.72
N PHE A 245 7.17 12.19 13.87
CA PHE A 245 6.35 12.35 15.07
C PHE A 245 6.36 13.80 15.54
N ALA A 246 5.20 14.29 16.00
CA ALA A 246 5.13 15.52 16.76
C ALA A 246 5.75 15.29 18.15
N PRO A 247 6.46 16.30 18.73
CA PRO A 247 7.01 16.19 20.10
C PRO A 247 5.96 15.84 21.16
N SER A 248 4.69 16.20 20.95
CA SER A 248 3.58 15.85 21.82
C SER A 248 3.26 14.34 21.85
N GLY A 249 3.72 13.55 20.86
CA GLY A 249 3.47 12.12 20.74
C GLY A 249 2.07 11.73 20.25
N PHE A 250 1.17 12.69 19.97
CA PHE A 250 -0.22 12.43 19.53
C PHE A 250 -0.37 12.38 18.02
N TYR A 251 0.47 13.12 17.27
CA TYR A 251 0.33 13.29 15.83
C TYR A 251 1.60 12.88 15.08
N VAL A 252 1.40 12.50 13.83
CA VAL A 252 2.46 12.29 12.86
C VAL A 252 2.18 13.19 11.65
N ALA A 253 3.21 13.88 11.17
CA ALA A 253 3.18 14.53 9.86
C ALA A 253 3.90 13.64 8.85
N SER A 254 3.30 13.44 7.68
CA SER A 254 3.86 12.63 6.61
C SER A 254 3.79 13.40 5.28
N GLY A 255 4.86 13.29 4.48
CA GLY A 255 4.99 13.92 3.18
C GLY A 255 5.05 12.92 2.04
N ASP A 256 4.62 13.35 0.85
CA ASP A 256 4.64 12.50 -0.35
C ASP A 256 5.35 13.17 -1.54
N ALA A 257 5.51 12.38 -2.62
CA ALA A 257 6.16 12.83 -3.85
C ALA A 257 5.32 13.83 -4.68
N ALA A 258 4.05 14.05 -4.32
CA ALA A 258 3.20 15.06 -4.94
C ALA A 258 3.23 16.41 -4.21
N GLY A 259 3.99 16.53 -3.10
CA GLY A 259 4.11 17.76 -2.33
C GLY A 259 3.02 17.97 -1.29
N ILE A 260 2.28 16.92 -0.96
CA ILE A 260 1.21 16.95 0.03
C ILE A 260 1.76 16.50 1.38
N VAL A 261 1.48 17.28 2.41
CA VAL A 261 1.72 16.93 3.81
C VAL A 261 0.40 16.59 4.46
N ARG A 262 0.33 15.43 5.11
CA ARG A 262 -0.81 14.99 5.91
C ARG A 262 -0.45 14.91 7.37
N VAL A 263 -1.33 15.40 8.22
CA VAL A 263 -1.23 15.30 9.67
C VAL A 263 -2.35 14.39 10.17
N TRP A 264 -2.00 13.37 10.95
CA TRP A 264 -2.93 12.36 11.40
C TRP A 264 -2.62 11.87 12.82
N ASP A 265 -3.62 11.29 13.47
CA ASP A 265 -3.57 10.80 14.84
C ASP A 265 -2.85 9.44 14.90
N CYS A 266 -1.79 9.34 15.69
CA CYS A 266 -1.02 8.11 15.86
C CYS A 266 -1.39 7.29 17.11
N VAL A 267 -2.28 7.81 17.97
CA VAL A 267 -2.74 7.12 19.18
C VAL A 267 -4.07 6.41 18.96
N GLY A 268 -5.00 7.06 18.22
CA GLY A 268 -6.30 6.51 17.88
C GLY A 268 -6.31 5.65 16.59
N GLU A 269 -7.35 5.81 15.79
CA GLU A 269 -7.59 5.02 14.56
C GLU A 269 -6.77 5.48 13.34
N GLY A 270 -5.88 6.44 13.47
CA GLY A 270 -5.09 6.97 12.35
C GLY A 270 -5.87 7.97 11.48
N ILE A 271 -6.83 8.69 12.06
CA ILE A 271 -7.67 9.64 11.33
C ILE A 271 -6.85 10.85 10.87
N THR A 272 -6.94 11.18 9.58
CA THR A 272 -6.35 12.39 9.00
C THR A 272 -7.02 13.63 9.58
N LYS A 273 -6.23 14.52 10.17
CA LYS A 273 -6.68 15.81 10.74
C LYS A 273 -6.51 16.97 9.79
N GLY A 274 -5.46 16.92 8.94
CA GLY A 274 -5.21 17.96 7.94
C GLY A 274 -4.47 17.41 6.73
N GLU A 275 -4.73 18.03 5.56
CA GLU A 275 -4.07 17.75 4.29
C GLU A 275 -3.68 19.09 3.64
N TYR A 276 -2.39 19.26 3.36
CA TYR A 276 -1.83 20.54 2.92
C TYR A 276 -0.91 20.35 1.72
N SER A 277 -1.18 21.04 0.61
CA SER A 277 -0.27 21.11 -0.53
C SER A 277 0.76 22.20 -0.26
N ILE A 278 2.02 21.81 -0.01
CA ILE A 278 3.06 22.74 0.47
C ILE A 278 4.05 23.10 -0.62
N VAL A 279 4.53 22.10 -1.36
CA VAL A 279 5.55 22.24 -2.40
C VAL A 279 5.01 21.66 -3.70
N ASN A 280 5.34 22.27 -4.84
CA ASN A 280 4.96 21.71 -6.14
C ASN A 280 6.03 20.71 -6.63
N GLY A 281 6.17 19.60 -5.90
CA GLY A 281 7.13 18.54 -6.13
C GLY A 281 7.33 17.68 -4.88
N ARG A 282 8.34 16.83 -4.87
CA ARG A 282 8.60 15.84 -3.80
C ARG A 282 8.95 16.55 -2.48
N ILE A 283 8.32 16.13 -1.38
CA ILE A 283 8.75 16.47 -0.02
C ILE A 283 9.93 15.55 0.34
N ASN A 284 11.06 16.13 0.75
CA ASN A 284 12.24 15.36 1.15
C ASN A 284 12.35 15.24 2.68
N ASP A 285 11.99 16.28 3.43
CA ASP A 285 12.02 16.24 4.89
C ASP A 285 10.97 17.16 5.53
N LEU A 286 10.63 16.85 6.78
CA LEU A 286 9.67 17.56 7.63
C LEU A 286 10.27 17.81 9.01
N ALA A 287 9.96 18.92 9.64
CA ALA A 287 10.31 19.18 11.02
C ALA A 287 9.15 19.83 11.79
N TRP A 288 8.93 19.36 13.02
CA TRP A 288 8.01 19.95 13.98
C TRP A 288 8.74 20.92 14.91
N ASP A 289 8.04 21.98 15.33
CA ASP A 289 8.53 22.82 16.42
C ASP A 289 8.29 22.18 17.80
N GLY A 290 8.99 22.63 18.84
CA GLY A 290 8.89 22.08 20.19
C GLY A 290 7.51 22.20 20.84
N ASP A 291 6.71 23.17 20.40
CA ASP A 291 5.35 23.40 20.87
C ASP A 291 4.32 22.51 20.12
N SER A 292 4.76 21.70 19.14
CA SER A 292 3.90 20.88 18.24
C SER A 292 2.81 21.69 17.52
N GLN A 293 3.10 22.96 17.20
CA GLN A 293 2.14 23.89 16.56
C GLN A 293 2.45 24.14 15.08
N ARG A 294 3.73 23.99 14.68
CA ARG A 294 4.20 24.38 13.35
C ARG A 294 4.99 23.25 12.72
N ILE A 295 4.87 23.17 11.40
CA ILE A 295 5.61 22.22 10.56
C ILE A 295 6.34 23.01 9.48
N ILE A 296 7.63 22.74 9.32
CA ILE A 296 8.36 23.14 8.12
C ILE A 296 8.49 21.91 7.24
N ALA A 297 8.06 22.04 5.97
CA ALA A 297 8.24 21.00 4.95
C ALA A 297 9.18 21.55 3.87
N VAL A 298 10.13 20.72 3.45
CA VAL A 298 11.13 21.05 2.42
C VAL A 298 11.23 19.94 1.37
N GLY A 299 11.63 20.33 0.16
CA GLY A 299 11.76 19.36 -0.92
C GLY A 299 12.17 19.93 -2.26
N ASP A 300 11.78 19.25 -3.34
CA ASP A 300 12.07 19.59 -4.72
C ASP A 300 10.90 20.39 -5.33
N GLY A 301 10.87 21.68 -5.07
CA GLY A 301 9.87 22.59 -5.64
C GLY A 301 10.45 23.43 -6.77
N LYS A 302 9.71 23.62 -7.87
CA LYS A 302 10.20 24.36 -9.06
C LYS A 302 10.49 25.85 -8.79
N GLN A 303 9.81 26.46 -7.82
CA GLN A 303 9.97 27.88 -7.46
C GLN A 303 10.14 28.11 -5.95
N ARG A 304 9.58 27.21 -5.14
CA ARG A 304 9.61 27.27 -3.68
C ARG A 304 10.05 25.89 -3.17
N TYR A 305 11.15 25.86 -2.44
CA TYR A 305 11.73 24.62 -1.94
C TYR A 305 11.28 24.24 -0.52
N GLY A 306 10.56 25.14 0.16
CA GLY A 306 10.06 24.85 1.50
C GLY A 306 9.08 25.90 2.02
N HIS A 307 8.26 25.49 2.99
CA HIS A 307 7.22 26.33 3.58
C HIS A 307 6.94 25.95 5.03
N CYS A 308 6.61 26.94 5.86
CA CYS A 308 6.19 26.75 7.24
C CYS A 308 4.69 26.98 7.37
N ILE A 309 3.98 26.03 7.96
CA ILE A 309 2.54 26.11 8.22
C ILE A 309 2.22 25.80 9.69
N THR A 310 1.03 26.23 10.14
CA THR A 310 0.40 25.68 11.36
C THR A 310 -0.33 24.40 11.01
N TRP A 311 -0.18 23.37 11.85
CA TRP A 311 -0.69 22.03 11.54
C TRP A 311 -2.22 21.91 11.61
N ASP A 312 -2.88 22.77 12.39
CA ASP A 312 -4.32 22.75 12.65
C ASP A 312 -5.15 23.44 11.55
N SER A 313 -4.65 24.56 11.05
CA SER A 313 -5.38 25.41 10.09
C SER A 313 -4.72 25.48 8.71
N GLY A 314 -3.47 24.99 8.57
CA GLY A 314 -2.69 25.11 7.35
C GLY A 314 -2.25 26.55 7.01
N ASN A 315 -2.45 27.49 7.95
CA ASN A 315 -2.05 28.89 7.73
C ASN A 315 -0.54 29.02 7.55
N THR A 316 -0.16 29.81 6.58
CA THR A 316 1.23 30.16 6.29
C THR A 316 1.85 30.92 7.45
N VAL A 317 2.96 30.40 8.00
CA VAL A 317 3.76 31.09 9.02
C VAL A 317 4.98 31.75 8.41
N GLY A 318 5.56 31.17 7.34
CA GLY A 318 6.71 31.74 6.65
C GLY A 318 7.17 30.90 5.47
N GLU A 319 7.85 31.54 4.53
CA GLU A 319 8.45 30.87 3.38
C GLU A 319 9.95 30.66 3.63
N ILE A 320 10.47 29.52 3.14
CA ILE A 320 11.89 29.19 3.23
C ILE A 320 12.61 29.79 2.02
N HIS A 321 13.42 30.80 2.27
CA HIS A 321 14.19 31.54 1.25
C HIS A 321 15.70 31.32 1.44
N GLY A 322 16.49 31.60 0.41
CA GLY A 322 17.97 31.58 0.47
C GLY A 322 18.62 30.43 -0.29
N HIS A 323 17.84 29.49 -0.77
CA HIS A 323 18.30 28.34 -1.55
C HIS A 323 18.03 28.49 -3.04
N THR A 324 18.88 27.85 -3.86
CA THR A 324 18.79 27.92 -5.33
C THR A 324 18.51 26.55 -5.97
N GLN A 325 18.55 25.47 -5.18
CA GLN A 325 18.28 24.10 -5.60
C GLN A 325 17.40 23.40 -4.54
N GLN A 326 17.03 22.15 -4.80
CA GLN A 326 16.20 21.34 -3.90
C GLN A 326 16.80 21.23 -2.50
N LEU A 327 15.91 21.14 -1.52
CA LEU A 327 16.25 20.93 -0.12
C LEU A 327 16.13 19.46 0.25
N ASN A 328 17.14 18.93 0.94
CA ASN A 328 17.17 17.55 1.37
C ASN A 328 16.78 17.38 2.84
N THR A 329 16.97 18.39 3.65
CA THR A 329 16.80 18.26 5.10
C THR A 329 16.39 19.58 5.75
N VAL A 330 15.67 19.46 6.88
CA VAL A 330 15.24 20.58 7.72
C VAL A 330 15.25 20.17 9.19
N SER A 331 15.69 21.08 10.05
CA SER A 331 15.61 20.89 11.50
C SER A 331 15.13 22.17 12.17
N ILE A 332 14.32 22.03 13.22
CA ILE A 332 13.84 23.14 14.05
C ILE A 332 14.39 22.96 15.46
N ARG A 333 14.97 24.03 16.03
CA ARG A 333 15.41 24.07 17.41
C ARG A 333 14.21 23.95 18.35
N GLN A 334 14.22 22.97 19.24
CA GLN A 334 13.08 22.67 20.11
C GLN A 334 12.90 23.69 21.25
N GLN A 335 13.97 24.35 21.70
CA GLN A 335 13.93 25.37 22.75
C GLN A 335 13.82 26.78 22.17
N ARG A 336 13.36 27.71 22.99
CA ARG A 336 13.35 29.13 22.67
C ARG A 336 14.76 29.74 22.89
N PRO A 337 15.18 30.70 22.04
CA PRO A 337 14.48 31.24 20.87
C PRO A 337 14.37 30.24 19.75
N LEU A 338 13.22 30.25 19.04
CA LEU A 338 13.00 29.37 17.90
C LEU A 338 13.98 29.69 16.77
N ARG A 339 14.57 28.66 16.19
CA ARG A 339 15.49 28.70 15.05
C ARG A 339 15.17 27.54 14.12
N ALA A 340 15.47 27.69 12.85
CA ALA A 340 15.42 26.58 11.91
C ALA A 340 16.68 26.59 11.05
N ALA A 341 17.08 25.42 10.59
CA ALA A 341 18.16 25.26 9.63
C ALA A 341 17.70 24.33 8.51
N THR A 342 18.06 24.69 7.26
CA THR A 342 17.80 23.88 6.08
C THR A 342 19.07 23.71 5.27
N ALA A 343 19.18 22.61 4.55
CA ALA A 343 20.29 22.39 3.63
C ALA A 343 19.88 21.50 2.45
N GLY A 344 20.63 21.58 1.36
CA GLY A 344 20.27 20.88 0.12
C GLY A 344 21.40 20.78 -0.89
N ASP A 345 21.04 20.63 -2.16
CA ASP A 345 21.95 20.39 -3.28
C ASP A 345 22.76 21.63 -3.67
N ASP A 346 22.34 22.80 -3.25
CA ASP A 346 23.10 24.04 -3.45
C ASP A 346 24.32 24.21 -2.54
N ARG A 347 24.64 23.19 -1.74
CA ARG A 347 25.79 23.13 -0.82
C ARG A 347 25.77 24.19 0.29
N LYS A 348 24.61 24.80 0.52
CA LYS A 348 24.42 25.82 1.55
C LYS A 348 23.67 25.27 2.73
N THR A 349 24.08 25.65 3.93
CA THR A 349 23.28 25.58 5.14
C THR A 349 22.69 26.96 5.40
N VAL A 350 21.36 27.09 5.45
CA VAL A 350 20.69 28.36 5.71
C VAL A 350 20.05 28.31 7.08
N PHE A 351 20.29 29.39 7.86
CA PHE A 351 19.83 29.54 9.22
C PHE A 351 18.73 30.61 9.29
N TYR A 352 17.64 30.31 10.01
CA TYR A 352 16.45 31.15 10.10
C TYR A 352 16.16 31.56 11.54
N HIS A 353 15.67 32.78 11.74
CA HIS A 353 15.27 33.33 13.02
C HIS A 353 13.75 33.25 13.23
N GLY A 354 13.35 32.72 14.39
CA GLY A 354 12.03 32.85 15.00
C GLY A 354 10.87 32.29 14.21
N ALA A 355 9.66 32.52 14.71
CA ALA A 355 8.42 32.42 13.97
C ALA A 355 7.86 33.85 13.77
N PRO A 356 7.66 34.32 12.51
CA PRO A 356 7.88 33.62 11.24
C PRO A 356 9.37 33.40 10.97
N PHE A 357 9.72 32.24 10.36
CA PHE A 357 11.10 31.86 10.10
C PHE A 357 11.69 32.72 8.97
N LYS A 358 12.32 33.83 9.36
CA LYS A 358 12.97 34.76 8.46
C LYS A 358 14.41 34.34 8.18
N PHE A 359 14.84 34.48 6.93
CA PHE A 359 16.24 34.28 6.55
C PHE A 359 17.15 35.14 7.43
N ASN A 360 18.16 34.51 7.99
CA ASN A 360 19.21 35.18 8.78
C ASN A 360 20.54 35.19 8.04
N MET A 361 21.07 33.99 7.76
CA MET A 361 22.37 33.84 7.10
C MET A 361 22.41 32.55 6.29
N GLY A 362 23.20 32.53 5.22
CA GLY A 362 23.53 31.37 4.42
C GLY A 362 25.01 31.07 4.47
N ILE A 363 25.36 29.85 4.83
CA ILE A 363 26.73 29.35 4.95
C ILE A 363 27.02 28.48 3.73
N ALA A 364 27.84 28.97 2.81
CA ALA A 364 28.10 28.35 1.51
C ALA A 364 29.52 27.76 1.34
N ASP A 365 30.41 28.07 2.26
CA ASP A 365 31.87 27.81 2.15
C ASP A 365 32.35 26.56 2.87
N LYS A 366 31.45 25.83 3.52
CA LYS A 366 31.82 24.69 4.38
C LYS A 366 31.72 23.34 3.64
N HIS A 367 30.66 23.12 2.91
CA HIS A 367 30.48 21.90 2.14
C HIS A 367 30.83 22.09 0.66
N SER A 368 31.57 21.14 0.10
CA SER A 368 31.96 21.14 -1.33
C SER A 368 30.99 20.37 -2.22
N ASN A 369 30.05 19.61 -1.61
CA ASN A 369 29.05 18.80 -2.30
C ASN A 369 27.69 18.87 -1.56
N TYR A 370 26.69 18.13 -2.03
CA TYR A 370 25.33 18.11 -1.47
C TYR A 370 25.30 17.84 0.02
N ILE A 371 24.41 18.53 0.73
CA ILE A 371 24.19 18.32 2.17
C ILE A 371 22.93 17.46 2.32
N TYR A 372 23.06 16.35 3.04
CA TYR A 372 21.99 15.37 3.22
C TYR A 372 21.32 15.39 4.58
N GLY A 373 22.03 15.85 5.62
CA GLY A 373 21.51 15.89 6.98
C GLY A 373 21.85 17.16 7.71
N VAL A 374 20.87 17.75 8.40
CA VAL A 374 21.04 18.87 9.34
C VAL A 374 20.18 18.60 10.57
N GLN A 375 20.77 18.68 11.78
CA GLN A 375 20.01 18.46 13.01
C GLN A 375 20.53 19.30 14.18
N PHE A 376 19.58 19.94 14.91
CA PHE A 376 19.86 20.56 16.19
C PHE A 376 20.01 19.52 17.29
N SER A 377 20.91 19.79 18.25
CA SER A 377 20.97 19.00 19.48
C SER A 377 19.69 19.15 20.31
N PRO A 378 19.29 18.14 21.12
CA PRO A 378 18.08 18.19 21.95
C PRO A 378 18.04 19.41 22.90
N ASP A 379 19.17 19.89 23.42
CA ASP A 379 19.27 21.09 24.23
C ASP A 379 19.31 22.40 23.40
N GLY A 380 19.47 22.27 22.08
CA GLY A 380 19.53 23.37 21.13
C GLY A 380 20.82 24.21 21.20
N SER A 381 21.91 23.70 21.83
CA SER A 381 23.20 24.38 21.91
C SER A 381 24.07 24.21 20.68
N HIS A 382 23.84 23.13 19.93
CA HIS A 382 24.59 22.74 18.74
C HIS A 382 23.68 22.50 17.53
N LEU A 383 24.27 22.69 16.36
CA LEU A 383 23.70 22.28 15.08
C LEU A 383 24.79 21.53 14.31
N VAL A 384 24.47 20.38 13.72
CA VAL A 384 25.40 19.60 12.90
C VAL A 384 24.87 19.51 11.47
N SER A 385 25.75 19.66 10.47
CA SER A 385 25.48 19.34 9.07
C SER A 385 26.39 18.26 8.55
N VAL A 386 25.85 17.37 7.71
CA VAL A 386 26.57 16.25 7.08
C VAL A 386 26.23 16.16 5.61
N GLY A 387 27.20 15.74 4.77
CA GLY A 387 26.99 15.76 3.33
C GLY A 387 27.73 14.70 2.53
N ALA A 388 27.55 14.78 1.21
CA ALA A 388 28.17 13.92 0.22
C ALA A 388 29.70 14.13 0.12
N ASP A 389 30.22 15.24 0.62
CA ASP A 389 31.64 15.56 0.71
C ASP A 389 32.36 14.85 1.86
N ARG A 390 31.66 13.98 2.62
CA ARG A 390 32.18 13.21 3.75
C ARG A 390 32.59 14.06 4.96
N LYS A 391 32.14 15.33 4.99
CA LYS A 391 32.45 16.27 6.09
C LYS A 391 31.31 16.39 7.08
N ILE A 392 31.68 16.64 8.32
CA ILE A 392 30.76 16.92 9.44
C ILE A 392 31.13 18.29 9.96
N TRP A 393 30.17 19.24 9.94
CA TRP A 393 30.36 20.58 10.43
C TRP A 393 29.49 20.85 11.67
N LEU A 394 30.08 21.46 12.67
CA LEU A 394 29.42 21.87 13.90
C LEU A 394 29.24 23.38 13.94
N TYR A 395 28.04 23.83 14.32
CA TYR A 395 27.67 25.22 14.46
C TYR A 395 27.05 25.49 15.83
N ASP A 396 27.01 26.76 16.20
CA ASP A 396 26.27 27.21 17.37
C ASP A 396 24.76 27.18 17.09
N GLY A 397 23.96 26.52 17.93
CA GLY A 397 22.51 26.35 17.73
C GLY A 397 21.69 27.62 17.95
N LYS A 398 22.26 28.70 18.53
CA LYS A 398 21.59 29.98 18.76
C LYS A 398 21.93 31.03 17.71
N THR A 399 23.20 31.13 17.33
CA THR A 399 23.74 32.13 16.43
C THR A 399 23.88 31.64 14.99
N GLY A 400 24.11 30.31 14.79
CA GLY A 400 24.45 29.73 13.47
C GLY A 400 25.93 29.86 13.12
N GLU A 401 26.80 30.38 14.01
CA GLU A 401 28.22 30.50 13.76
C GLU A 401 28.93 29.16 13.73
N THR A 402 29.88 28.99 12.83
CA THR A 402 30.64 27.74 12.65
C THR A 402 31.58 27.56 13.84
N LYS A 403 31.48 26.42 14.55
CA LYS A 403 32.42 26.07 15.65
C LYS A 403 33.64 25.28 15.14
N GLY A 404 33.45 24.39 14.15
CA GLY A 404 34.55 23.58 13.63
C GLY A 404 34.08 22.41 12.77
N GLN A 405 35.06 21.70 12.22
CA GLN A 405 34.86 20.42 11.55
C GLN A 405 35.15 19.26 12.54
N ILE A 406 34.35 18.21 12.53
CA ILE A 406 34.50 17.01 13.35
C ILE A 406 34.93 15.84 12.47
N GLY A 407 35.92 15.02 12.95
CA GLY A 407 36.30 13.76 12.33
C GLY A 407 36.77 13.89 10.89
N GLU A 408 37.73 14.79 10.63
CA GLU A 408 38.24 15.00 9.27
C GLU A 408 38.88 13.73 8.70
N GLY A 409 38.38 13.25 7.53
CA GLY A 409 38.93 12.08 6.85
C GLY A 409 38.52 10.71 7.43
N GLU A 410 37.71 10.67 8.50
CA GLU A 410 37.30 9.39 9.09
C GLU A 410 36.19 8.66 8.32
N HIS A 411 35.34 9.37 7.57
CA HIS A 411 34.40 8.77 6.65
C HIS A 411 34.97 8.72 5.22
N ASN A 412 34.83 7.54 4.59
CA ASN A 412 35.25 7.30 3.21
C ASN A 412 34.10 7.38 2.18
N GLY A 413 32.86 7.49 2.65
CA GLY A 413 31.65 7.61 1.82
C GLY A 413 30.79 8.80 2.18
N SER A 414 29.80 9.10 1.33
CA SER A 414 28.80 10.15 1.59
C SER A 414 28.04 9.87 2.89
N ILE A 415 27.86 10.89 3.74
CA ILE A 415 27.12 10.77 4.97
C ILE A 415 25.67 11.17 4.71
N PHE A 416 24.73 10.23 4.92
CA PHE A 416 23.33 10.43 4.60
C PHE A 416 22.45 10.85 5.77
N GLY A 417 22.80 10.46 6.99
CA GLY A 417 21.98 10.71 8.16
C GLY A 417 22.79 11.13 9.39
N VAL A 418 22.14 11.90 10.25
CA VAL A 418 22.68 12.30 11.56
C VAL A 418 21.55 12.25 12.59
N SER A 419 21.86 11.79 13.80
CA SER A 419 20.92 11.81 14.93
C SER A 419 21.66 12.05 16.25
N TRP A 420 21.05 12.81 17.15
CA TRP A 420 21.64 13.18 18.43
C TRP A 420 21.22 12.22 19.55
N ALA A 421 22.12 11.96 20.46
CA ALA A 421 21.83 11.40 21.77
C ALA A 421 21.05 12.42 22.63
N LYS A 422 20.28 11.91 23.60
CA LYS A 422 19.47 12.74 24.52
C LYS A 422 20.28 13.73 25.33
N ASP A 423 21.51 13.36 25.65
CA ASP A 423 22.44 14.16 26.48
C ASP A 423 23.07 15.35 25.73
N SER A 424 22.85 15.44 24.39
CA SER A 424 23.43 16.48 23.51
C SER A 424 24.96 16.50 23.46
N ARG A 425 25.66 15.48 24.01
CA ARG A 425 27.11 15.34 23.98
C ARG A 425 27.60 14.48 22.84
N LYS A 426 26.75 13.53 22.44
CA LYS A 426 27.06 12.57 21.38
C LYS A 426 26.06 12.68 20.25
N PHE A 427 26.51 12.35 19.05
CA PHE A 427 25.66 12.16 17.90
C PHE A 427 26.15 10.99 17.05
N VAL A 428 25.29 10.45 16.22
CA VAL A 428 25.56 9.31 15.33
C VAL A 428 25.42 9.72 13.88
N THR A 429 26.27 9.16 13.02
CA THR A 429 26.20 9.33 11.56
C THR A 429 26.08 8.01 10.85
N ALA A 430 25.36 8.00 9.69
CA ALA A 430 25.24 6.86 8.80
C ALA A 430 25.80 7.22 7.42
N SER A 431 26.67 6.36 6.87
CA SER A 431 27.43 6.65 5.67
C SER A 431 27.38 5.55 4.60
N ALA A 432 27.60 5.94 3.36
CA ALA A 432 27.76 5.04 2.22
C ALA A 432 29.02 4.16 2.31
N ASP A 433 29.97 4.41 3.22
CA ASP A 433 31.08 3.54 3.49
C ASP A 433 30.71 2.30 4.31
N ARG A 434 29.41 2.04 4.51
CA ARG A 434 28.81 0.95 5.31
C ARG A 434 29.06 1.10 6.80
N THR A 435 29.50 2.28 7.26
CA THR A 435 29.78 2.51 8.68
C THR A 435 28.70 3.36 9.32
N VAL A 436 28.45 3.06 10.60
CA VAL A 436 27.72 3.90 11.54
C VAL A 436 28.70 4.29 12.64
N LYS A 437 28.84 5.60 12.90
CA LYS A 437 29.81 6.11 13.87
C LYS A 437 29.14 6.98 14.92
N ILE A 438 29.53 6.77 16.19
CA ILE A 438 29.18 7.68 17.30
C ILE A 438 30.32 8.67 17.48
N TRP A 439 29.97 9.93 17.59
CA TRP A 439 30.87 11.06 17.77
C TRP A 439 30.68 11.72 19.12
N ASP A 440 31.76 12.04 19.79
CA ASP A 440 31.77 12.92 20.94
C ASP A 440 32.03 14.36 20.48
N VAL A 441 31.18 15.29 20.90
CA VAL A 441 31.24 16.70 20.47
C VAL A 441 32.44 17.42 21.04
N GLU A 442 32.81 17.13 22.30
CA GLU A 442 33.92 17.79 22.99
C GLU A 442 35.27 17.25 22.51
N ALA A 443 35.36 15.91 22.35
CA ALA A 443 36.57 15.26 21.87
C ALA A 443 36.80 15.44 20.37
N GLY A 444 35.74 15.70 19.60
CA GLY A 444 35.77 15.86 18.12
C GLY A 444 36.19 14.59 17.37
N LYS A 445 36.04 13.41 17.99
CA LYS A 445 36.48 12.10 17.46
C LYS A 445 35.36 11.07 17.57
N ALA A 446 35.46 10.04 16.70
CA ALA A 446 34.58 8.88 16.78
C ALA A 446 34.92 8.03 18.03
N THR A 447 33.89 7.74 18.83
CA THR A 447 34.03 6.88 20.04
C THR A 447 33.78 5.43 19.71
N GLN A 448 32.88 5.14 18.73
CA GLN A 448 32.55 3.80 18.31
C GLN A 448 32.20 3.79 16.80
N THR A 449 32.57 2.69 16.15
CA THR A 449 32.27 2.46 14.72
C THR A 449 31.76 1.05 14.55
N TRP A 450 30.63 0.91 13.85
CA TRP A 450 30.12 -0.36 13.33
C TRP A 450 30.33 -0.38 11.83
N THR A 451 30.84 -1.48 11.32
CA THR A 451 30.89 -1.78 9.86
C THR A 451 29.87 -2.86 9.59
N LEU A 452 28.92 -2.58 8.71
CA LEU A 452 27.82 -3.47 8.38
C LEU A 452 28.07 -4.17 7.04
N GLY A 453 27.57 -5.41 6.90
CA GLY A 453 27.84 -6.28 5.76
C GLY A 453 29.08 -7.16 5.94
N GLU A 454 29.38 -8.01 4.97
CA GLU A 454 30.51 -8.94 4.99
C GLU A 454 31.87 -8.20 4.89
N GLU A 455 32.86 -8.69 5.63
CA GLU A 455 34.22 -8.17 5.55
C GLU A 455 34.80 -8.40 4.15
N GLY A 456 35.30 -7.31 3.53
CA GLY A 456 35.92 -7.38 2.18
C GLY A 456 34.94 -7.28 1.02
N ALA A 457 33.66 -7.53 1.19
CA ALA A 457 32.66 -7.33 0.14
C ALA A 457 32.24 -5.85 0.05
N MET A 458 32.30 -5.27 -1.14
CA MET A 458 31.80 -3.90 -1.39
C MET A 458 30.37 -3.92 -1.93
N ALA A 459 29.44 -4.49 -1.14
CA ALA A 459 28.05 -4.56 -1.55
C ALA A 459 27.36 -3.20 -1.32
N VAL A 460 26.80 -2.64 -2.40
CA VAL A 460 26.07 -1.36 -2.37
C VAL A 460 24.85 -1.44 -1.47
N ARG A 461 24.25 -2.61 -1.33
CA ARG A 461 23.08 -2.87 -0.49
C ARG A 461 23.32 -2.54 0.99
N ASP A 462 24.57 -2.57 1.47
CA ASP A 462 24.94 -2.35 2.86
C ASP A 462 25.24 -0.88 3.19
N HIS A 463 25.13 0.04 2.20
CA HIS A 463 25.27 1.47 2.45
C HIS A 463 24.23 1.92 3.48
N GLN A 464 24.67 2.68 4.48
CA GLN A 464 23.78 3.20 5.53
C GLN A 464 23.17 4.53 5.07
N VAL A 465 21.84 4.56 4.86
CA VAL A 465 21.12 5.70 4.25
C VAL A 465 20.25 6.50 5.23
N GLY A 466 20.14 6.04 6.47
CA GLY A 466 19.41 6.72 7.53
C GLY A 466 19.80 6.21 8.90
N VAL A 467 19.59 7.04 9.94
CA VAL A 467 19.85 6.68 11.32
C VAL A 467 18.96 7.47 12.27
N VAL A 468 18.55 6.86 13.36
CA VAL A 468 17.83 7.51 14.45
C VAL A 468 18.34 7.02 15.80
N TRP A 469 18.47 7.94 16.74
CA TRP A 469 18.74 7.67 18.15
C TRP A 469 17.47 7.96 18.95
N PRO A 470 16.69 6.93 19.35
CA PRO A 470 15.43 7.14 20.07
C PRO A 470 15.64 7.84 21.42
N PRO A 471 15.01 9.01 21.67
CA PRO A 471 15.39 9.86 22.81
C PRO A 471 14.88 9.38 24.18
N GLY A 472 13.91 8.51 24.24
CA GLY A 472 13.25 8.07 25.48
C GLY A 472 13.89 6.86 26.15
N ARG A 473 14.86 6.22 25.52
CA ARG A 473 15.41 4.92 25.94
C ARG A 473 16.57 5.08 26.92
N SER A 474 16.73 4.05 27.75
CA SER A 474 17.86 3.92 28.73
C SER A 474 18.89 2.88 28.28
N ASP A 475 18.65 2.14 27.16
CA ASP A 475 19.51 1.07 26.68
C ASP A 475 20.46 1.53 25.55
N ASP A 476 20.58 2.84 25.31
CA ASP A 476 21.42 3.48 24.30
C ASP A 476 21.32 2.83 22.91
N LEU A 477 20.09 2.38 22.57
CA LEU A 477 19.77 1.74 21.30
C LEU A 477 19.77 2.77 20.18
N LEU A 478 20.45 2.44 19.10
CA LEU A 478 20.50 3.14 17.83
C LEU A 478 19.82 2.29 16.74
N ILE A 479 19.16 2.89 15.81
CA ILE A 479 18.60 2.18 14.66
C ILE A 479 19.17 2.81 13.39
N SER A 480 19.91 2.02 12.59
CA SER A 480 20.39 2.44 11.28
C SER A 480 19.66 1.69 10.18
N LEU A 481 19.61 2.30 9.02
CA LEU A 481 18.91 1.77 7.83
C LEU A 481 19.92 1.52 6.72
N SER A 482 19.98 0.27 6.28
CA SER A 482 20.73 -0.12 5.09
C SER A 482 19.99 0.22 3.79
N LEU A 483 20.68 0.36 2.68
CA LEU A 483 20.06 0.57 1.36
C LEU A 483 19.19 -0.61 0.93
N SER A 484 19.47 -1.82 1.45
CA SER A 484 18.61 -3.01 1.31
C SER A 484 17.25 -2.88 2.01
N GLY A 485 17.06 -1.87 2.88
CA GLY A 485 15.86 -1.68 3.69
C GLY A 485 15.90 -2.34 5.06
N ASP A 486 17.00 -2.95 5.43
CA ASP A 486 17.14 -3.61 6.72
C ASP A 486 17.41 -2.59 7.83
N LEU A 487 16.70 -2.76 8.95
CA LEU A 487 16.87 -1.95 10.14
C LEU A 487 17.85 -2.65 11.09
N ASN A 488 19.00 -2.05 11.31
CA ASN A 488 20.04 -2.58 12.19
C ASN A 488 19.91 -1.95 13.57
N TYR A 489 19.66 -2.76 14.57
CA TYR A 489 19.55 -2.37 15.97
C TYR A 489 20.94 -2.46 16.62
N LEU A 490 21.53 -1.31 16.86
CA LEU A 490 22.89 -1.15 17.39
C LEU A 490 22.82 -0.67 18.84
N VAL A 491 23.67 -1.19 19.71
CA VAL A 491 23.76 -0.76 21.12
C VAL A 491 25.18 -0.31 21.39
N GLU A 492 25.33 0.87 21.99
CA GLU A 492 26.65 1.39 22.38
C GLU A 492 27.39 0.37 23.26
N GLY A 493 28.67 0.14 22.98
CA GLY A 493 29.50 -0.84 23.67
C GLY A 493 29.50 -2.27 23.06
N THR A 494 28.61 -2.55 22.09
CA THR A 494 28.60 -3.85 21.41
C THR A 494 29.18 -3.75 19.99
N PRO A 495 30.02 -4.71 19.54
CA PRO A 495 30.67 -4.66 18.24
C PRO A 495 29.74 -5.08 17.08
N LYS A 496 28.69 -5.83 17.36
CA LYS A 496 27.75 -6.35 16.36
C LYS A 496 26.34 -5.83 16.62
N PRO A 497 25.49 -5.76 15.57
CA PRO A 497 24.06 -5.46 15.75
C PRO A 497 23.42 -6.45 16.74
N ARG A 498 22.60 -5.93 17.65
CA ARG A 498 21.77 -6.75 18.55
C ARG A 498 20.75 -7.57 17.75
N GLN A 499 20.17 -6.95 16.71
CA GLN A 499 19.16 -7.54 15.86
C GLN A 499 19.17 -6.84 14.49
N VAL A 500 18.90 -7.59 13.44
CA VAL A 500 18.63 -7.06 12.11
C VAL A 500 17.16 -7.39 11.78
N VAL A 501 16.40 -6.37 11.44
CA VAL A 501 14.98 -6.51 11.09
C VAL A 501 14.84 -6.34 9.60
N SER A 502 14.61 -7.46 8.92
CA SER A 502 14.48 -7.56 7.46
C SER A 502 13.01 -7.50 7.01
N GLY A 503 12.80 -7.40 5.71
CA GLY A 503 11.49 -7.39 5.07
C GLY A 503 11.58 -6.96 3.60
N HIS A 504 10.42 -6.73 2.98
CA HIS A 504 10.35 -6.28 1.58
C HIS A 504 10.19 -4.77 1.47
N GLN A 505 10.90 -4.16 0.53
CA GLN A 505 10.72 -2.73 0.16
C GLN A 505 9.74 -2.54 -1.00
N LYS A 506 9.64 -3.55 -1.85
CA LYS A 506 8.82 -3.55 -3.06
C LYS A 506 7.66 -4.53 -2.91
N SER A 507 6.68 -4.39 -3.80
CA SER A 507 5.51 -5.27 -3.86
C SER A 507 5.91 -6.74 -3.72
N ILE A 508 5.24 -7.46 -2.82
CA ILE A 508 5.36 -8.91 -2.71
C ILE A 508 4.56 -9.53 -3.85
N THR A 509 5.18 -10.40 -4.61
CA THR A 509 4.63 -10.95 -5.86
C THR A 509 4.20 -12.40 -5.74
N SER A 510 4.80 -13.13 -4.80
CA SER A 510 4.53 -14.55 -4.56
C SER A 510 4.55 -14.89 -3.07
N LEU A 511 3.72 -15.84 -2.69
CA LEU A 511 3.58 -16.37 -1.33
C LEU A 511 3.52 -17.90 -1.40
N ASN A 512 4.27 -18.54 -0.55
CA ASN A 512 4.19 -19.98 -0.31
C ASN A 512 4.23 -20.25 1.20
N GLN A 513 3.55 -21.29 1.63
CA GLN A 513 3.53 -21.75 3.01
C GLN A 513 4.19 -23.13 3.10
N THR A 514 5.02 -23.32 4.11
CA THR A 514 5.62 -24.62 4.40
C THR A 514 5.77 -24.82 5.90
N THR A 515 5.89 -26.07 6.31
CA THR A 515 6.20 -26.43 7.69
C THR A 515 7.61 -26.99 7.75
N VAL A 516 8.49 -26.30 8.47
CA VAL A 516 9.89 -26.71 8.69
C VAL A 516 10.06 -26.95 10.19
N ASP A 517 10.59 -28.09 10.58
CA ASP A 517 10.81 -28.45 11.99
C ASP A 517 9.58 -28.27 12.90
N ASN A 518 8.39 -28.65 12.42
CA ASN A 518 7.10 -28.46 13.10
C ASN A 518 6.70 -26.97 13.33
N LYS A 519 7.34 -26.03 12.64
CA LYS A 519 6.96 -24.61 12.66
C LYS A 519 6.37 -24.21 11.30
N GLU A 520 5.24 -23.54 11.34
CA GLU A 520 4.68 -22.93 10.13
C GLU A 520 5.51 -21.72 9.74
N THR A 521 6.02 -21.73 8.51
CA THR A 521 6.79 -20.62 7.92
C THR A 521 6.16 -20.18 6.60
N LEU A 522 6.29 -18.88 6.31
CA LEU A 522 5.85 -18.30 5.05
C LEU A 522 7.07 -17.85 4.25
N TRP A 523 7.03 -18.11 2.97
CA TRP A 523 8.06 -17.70 2.03
C TRP A 523 7.45 -16.72 1.05
N THR A 524 8.10 -15.56 0.94
CA THR A 524 7.60 -14.46 0.11
C THR A 524 8.68 -14.01 -0.86
N GLY A 525 8.31 -13.82 -2.11
CA GLY A 525 9.16 -13.24 -3.13
C GLY A 525 8.65 -11.86 -3.54
N SER A 526 9.53 -10.96 -3.93
CA SER A 526 9.18 -9.59 -4.26
C SER A 526 9.62 -9.15 -5.65
N PHE A 527 9.15 -7.98 -6.03
CA PHE A 527 9.41 -7.37 -7.34
C PHE A 527 10.90 -7.05 -7.60
N ASP A 528 11.68 -6.85 -6.55
CA ASP A 528 13.13 -6.57 -6.60
C ASP A 528 14.01 -7.82 -6.49
N GLY A 529 13.42 -9.02 -6.49
CA GLY A 529 14.14 -10.28 -6.45
C GLY A 529 14.40 -10.83 -5.06
N ARG A 530 14.10 -10.06 -4.00
CA ARG A 530 14.32 -10.49 -2.62
C ARG A 530 13.34 -11.58 -2.23
N VAL A 531 13.86 -12.64 -1.61
CA VAL A 531 13.07 -13.70 -0.98
C VAL A 531 13.28 -13.64 0.52
N CYS A 532 12.19 -13.68 1.29
CA CYS A 532 12.21 -13.67 2.75
C CYS A 532 11.44 -14.87 3.30
N ASN A 533 11.94 -15.42 4.40
CA ASN A 533 11.26 -16.39 5.24
C ASN A 533 10.67 -15.67 6.46
N TRP A 534 9.39 -15.94 6.75
CA TRP A 534 8.67 -15.37 7.89
C TRP A 534 8.27 -16.46 8.85
N ASP A 535 8.58 -16.29 10.12
CA ASP A 535 8.03 -17.11 11.19
C ASP A 535 6.59 -16.64 11.50
N VAL A 536 5.61 -17.52 11.33
CA VAL A 536 4.18 -17.22 11.54
C VAL A 536 3.84 -16.88 12.99
N ALA A 537 4.59 -17.45 13.94
CA ALA A 537 4.36 -17.25 15.36
C ALA A 537 4.89 -15.89 15.83
N THR A 538 6.13 -15.55 15.45
CA THR A 538 6.79 -14.31 15.89
C THR A 538 6.58 -13.14 14.93
N GLY A 539 6.27 -13.37 13.66
CA GLY A 539 6.13 -12.33 12.64
C GLY A 539 7.46 -11.70 12.21
N THR A 540 8.57 -12.34 12.51
CA THR A 540 9.91 -11.89 12.11
C THR A 540 10.27 -12.44 10.74
N ALA A 541 10.95 -11.61 9.93
CA ALA A 541 11.45 -11.97 8.62
C ALA A 541 12.96 -12.14 8.64
N GLU A 542 13.43 -13.11 7.87
CA GLU A 542 14.85 -13.32 7.59
C GLU A 542 15.07 -13.35 6.08
N GLU A 543 16.12 -12.70 5.61
CA GLU A 543 16.54 -12.74 4.20
C GLU A 543 17.27 -14.07 3.93
N ILE A 544 17.12 -14.58 2.72
CA ILE A 544 17.80 -15.79 2.27
C ILE A 544 19.20 -15.43 1.76
N GLU A 545 20.21 -16.11 2.29
CA GLU A 545 21.60 -15.89 1.91
C GLU A 545 21.95 -16.51 0.55
N GLY A 546 22.85 -15.87 -0.20
CA GLY A 546 23.36 -16.33 -1.50
C GLY A 546 22.87 -15.50 -2.69
N GLU A 547 23.16 -15.99 -3.89
CA GLU A 547 22.73 -15.32 -5.14
C GLU A 547 21.26 -15.58 -5.43
N GLY A 548 20.41 -14.61 -5.11
CA GLY A 548 18.98 -14.58 -5.44
C GLY A 548 18.72 -14.10 -6.87
N HIS A 549 17.43 -13.93 -7.20
CA HIS A 549 17.02 -13.34 -8.46
C HIS A 549 17.38 -11.83 -8.50
N PRO A 550 17.90 -11.31 -9.64
CA PRO A 550 18.21 -9.88 -9.77
C PRO A 550 16.98 -8.98 -9.94
N GLY A 551 15.78 -9.57 -10.10
CA GLY A 551 14.51 -8.88 -10.32
C GLY A 551 13.31 -9.71 -9.95
N TYR A 552 12.18 -9.44 -10.57
CA TYR A 552 10.86 -9.98 -10.26
C TYR A 552 10.83 -11.50 -10.00
N VAL A 553 10.40 -11.91 -8.81
CA VAL A 553 10.15 -13.32 -8.44
C VAL A 553 8.72 -13.66 -8.89
N ALA A 554 8.59 -14.50 -9.91
CA ALA A 554 7.29 -14.85 -10.49
C ALA A 554 6.51 -15.86 -9.64
N GLY A 555 7.21 -16.71 -8.87
CA GLY A 555 6.54 -17.70 -8.02
C GLY A 555 7.51 -18.44 -7.10
N LEU A 556 6.91 -19.05 -6.08
CA LEU A 556 7.57 -19.91 -5.10
C LEU A 556 6.77 -21.21 -4.95
N ALA A 557 7.42 -22.36 -4.87
CA ALA A 557 6.77 -23.64 -4.65
C ALA A 557 7.63 -24.55 -3.76
N THR A 558 6.98 -25.42 -2.96
CA THR A 558 7.62 -26.40 -2.10
C THR A 558 7.14 -27.79 -2.46
N THR A 559 8.03 -28.77 -2.53
CA THR A 559 7.68 -30.19 -2.70
C THR A 559 7.21 -30.80 -1.38
N SER A 560 6.19 -31.64 -1.42
CA SER A 560 5.61 -32.30 -0.23
C SER A 560 6.48 -33.39 0.33
N GLU A 561 7.21 -34.15 -0.50
CA GLU A 561 8.15 -35.17 -0.11
C GLU A 561 9.60 -34.76 -0.28
N GLY A 562 10.43 -34.99 0.74
CA GLY A 562 11.89 -34.80 0.72
C GLY A 562 12.37 -33.49 1.32
N SER A 563 13.58 -33.39 1.59
CA SER A 563 14.57 -32.38 2.02
C SER A 563 14.19 -30.93 2.36
N GLY A 564 12.93 -30.53 2.49
CA GLY A 564 12.56 -29.13 2.80
C GLY A 564 13.07 -28.09 1.78
N ARG A 565 13.12 -28.45 0.50
CA ARG A 565 13.58 -27.56 -0.57
C ARG A 565 12.45 -26.70 -1.11
N ILE A 566 12.75 -25.44 -1.34
CA ILE A 566 11.87 -24.46 -1.95
C ILE A 566 12.45 -24.07 -3.29
N TYR A 567 11.58 -23.94 -4.27
CA TYR A 567 11.97 -23.52 -5.61
C TYR A 567 11.40 -22.13 -5.89
N SER A 568 12.24 -21.26 -6.43
CA SER A 568 11.86 -19.92 -6.88
C SER A 568 12.10 -19.76 -8.37
N VAL A 569 11.21 -19.04 -9.05
CA VAL A 569 11.37 -18.66 -10.45
C VAL A 569 11.29 -17.15 -10.59
N GLY A 570 12.14 -16.60 -11.45
CA GLY A 570 12.20 -15.16 -11.70
C GLY A 570 12.12 -14.79 -13.17
N TRP A 571 11.97 -13.51 -13.45
CA TRP A 571 12.00 -12.97 -14.82
C TRP A 571 13.42 -12.90 -15.42
N ASP A 572 14.40 -13.40 -14.70
CA ASP A 572 15.74 -13.70 -15.21
C ASP A 572 15.81 -15.05 -15.93
N ASP A 573 14.65 -15.67 -16.19
CA ASP A 573 14.47 -16.96 -16.83
C ASP A 573 15.31 -18.06 -16.17
N THR A 574 15.32 -18.05 -14.82
CA THR A 574 15.99 -19.07 -14.01
C THR A 574 15.09 -19.69 -12.94
N VAL A 575 15.35 -20.99 -12.67
CA VAL A 575 14.84 -21.70 -11.49
C VAL A 575 15.97 -21.81 -10.49
N ARG A 576 15.73 -21.43 -9.25
CA ARG A 576 16.69 -21.56 -8.14
C ARG A 576 16.10 -22.41 -7.04
N SER A 577 16.93 -23.20 -6.38
CA SER A 577 16.55 -23.98 -5.21
C SER A 577 17.08 -23.35 -3.93
N ILE A 578 16.29 -23.42 -2.87
CA ILE A 578 16.59 -22.89 -1.54
C ILE A 578 16.45 -24.01 -0.54
N ASP A 579 17.42 -24.16 0.35
CA ASP A 579 17.31 -25.02 1.52
C ASP A 579 16.54 -24.29 2.61
N ALA A 580 15.39 -24.84 3.00
CA ALA A 580 14.51 -24.21 3.97
C ALA A 580 15.08 -24.20 5.39
N SER A 581 15.91 -25.16 5.75
CA SER A 581 16.55 -25.28 7.06
C SER A 581 17.78 -24.42 7.18
N ALA A 582 18.63 -24.40 6.16
CA ALA A 582 19.84 -23.58 6.11
C ALA A 582 19.55 -22.12 5.73
N LYS A 583 18.38 -21.84 5.14
CA LYS A 583 17.96 -20.50 4.62
C LYS A 583 18.95 -19.93 3.61
N THR A 584 19.48 -20.79 2.75
CA THR A 584 20.48 -20.42 1.72
C THR A 584 20.06 -20.94 0.35
N TYR A 585 20.44 -20.19 -0.70
CA TYR A 585 20.31 -20.69 -2.07
C TYR A 585 21.27 -21.86 -2.29
N THR A 586 20.74 -22.96 -2.84
CA THR A 586 21.51 -24.16 -3.10
C THR A 586 21.66 -24.44 -4.58
N GLY A 587 22.88 -24.78 -5.02
CA GLY A 587 23.17 -25.17 -6.39
C GLY A 587 23.27 -24.03 -7.39
N SER A 588 23.47 -24.39 -8.67
CA SER A 588 23.46 -23.45 -9.80
C SER A 588 22.05 -23.16 -10.28
N ALA A 589 21.80 -21.92 -10.71
CA ALA A 589 20.54 -21.56 -11.35
C ALA A 589 20.32 -22.39 -12.64
N SER A 590 19.16 -23.02 -12.75
CA SER A 590 18.75 -23.74 -13.96
C SER A 590 18.04 -22.76 -14.91
N LYS A 591 18.46 -22.70 -16.16
CA LYS A 591 17.90 -21.78 -17.16
C LYS A 591 16.61 -22.34 -17.75
N LEU A 592 15.59 -21.52 -17.85
CA LEU A 592 14.31 -21.77 -18.55
C LEU A 592 14.43 -21.48 -20.05
N ASN A 593 13.56 -22.07 -20.85
CA ASN A 593 13.46 -21.80 -22.29
C ASN A 593 12.64 -20.53 -22.58
N GLY A 594 11.71 -20.18 -21.69
CA GLY A 594 10.85 -19.01 -21.82
C GLY A 594 10.57 -18.32 -20.50
N GLN A 595 9.85 -17.21 -20.56
CA GLN A 595 9.52 -16.43 -19.37
C GLN A 595 8.50 -17.17 -18.49
N PRO A 596 8.78 -17.41 -17.20
CA PRO A 596 7.86 -18.12 -16.31
C PRO A 596 6.59 -17.31 -16.03
N LYS A 597 5.43 -17.97 -16.08
CA LYS A 597 4.12 -17.45 -15.73
C LYS A 597 3.64 -17.91 -14.36
N GLY A 598 4.16 -19.05 -13.88
CA GLY A 598 3.85 -19.60 -12.59
C GLY A 598 4.66 -20.84 -12.31
N ILE A 599 4.69 -21.24 -11.04
CA ILE A 599 5.35 -22.46 -10.57
C ILE A 599 4.40 -23.19 -9.64
N ALA A 600 4.44 -24.52 -9.68
CA ALA A 600 3.73 -25.39 -8.75
C ALA A 600 4.58 -26.61 -8.45
N ALA A 601 4.41 -27.19 -7.28
CA ALA A 601 5.10 -28.41 -6.91
C ALA A 601 4.10 -29.50 -6.50
N GLY A 602 4.34 -30.72 -7.01
CA GLY A 602 3.73 -31.96 -6.52
C GLY A 602 4.60 -32.57 -5.43
N ASP A 603 4.54 -33.89 -5.28
CA ASP A 603 5.27 -34.61 -4.22
C ASP A 603 6.80 -34.44 -4.37
N VAL A 604 7.34 -34.71 -5.54
CA VAL A 604 8.78 -34.62 -5.85
C VAL A 604 9.05 -33.73 -7.05
N THR A 605 8.04 -33.47 -7.87
CA THR A 605 8.18 -32.80 -9.17
C THR A 605 7.76 -31.35 -9.09
N VAL A 606 8.57 -30.46 -9.65
CA VAL A 606 8.27 -29.04 -9.80
C VAL A 606 7.90 -28.74 -11.24
N LEU A 607 6.80 -28.03 -11.44
CA LEU A 607 6.27 -27.64 -12.73
C LEU A 607 6.42 -26.13 -12.90
N VAL A 608 7.07 -25.70 -13.97
CA VAL A 608 7.17 -24.28 -14.34
C VAL A 608 6.38 -24.05 -15.60
N GLY A 609 5.32 -23.26 -15.49
CA GLY A 609 4.48 -22.88 -16.62
C GLY A 609 5.09 -21.73 -17.41
N GLU A 610 5.34 -21.91 -18.69
CA GLU A 610 5.67 -20.90 -19.69
C GLU A 610 4.50 -20.71 -20.63
N SER A 611 4.57 -19.76 -21.57
CA SER A 611 3.45 -19.48 -22.47
C SER A 611 3.14 -20.64 -23.42
N GLU A 612 4.13 -21.40 -23.88
CA GLU A 612 3.96 -22.45 -24.90
C GLU A 612 4.15 -23.87 -24.35
N ALA A 613 4.72 -23.99 -23.15
CA ALA A 613 5.06 -25.28 -22.54
C ALA A 613 5.06 -25.23 -21.01
N VAL A 614 5.02 -26.40 -20.41
CA VAL A 614 5.26 -26.61 -18.98
C VAL A 614 6.53 -27.41 -18.84
N GLU A 615 7.57 -26.83 -18.25
CA GLU A 615 8.81 -27.50 -17.93
C GLU A 615 8.71 -28.29 -16.63
N ILE A 616 9.32 -29.47 -16.62
CA ILE A 616 9.28 -30.40 -15.50
C ILE A 616 10.67 -30.52 -14.90
N TYR A 617 10.76 -30.25 -13.61
CA TYR A 617 12.01 -30.31 -12.83
C TYR A 617 11.91 -31.35 -11.72
N GLN A 618 13.02 -32.01 -11.45
CA GLN A 618 13.20 -32.88 -10.31
C GLN A 618 14.60 -32.62 -9.72
N ASP A 619 14.70 -32.42 -8.41
CA ASP A 619 15.95 -32.05 -7.73
C ASP A 619 16.73 -30.88 -8.38
N GLY A 620 15.99 -29.90 -8.90
CA GLY A 620 16.57 -28.72 -9.55
C GLY A 620 17.09 -28.95 -10.99
N LYS A 621 16.89 -30.11 -11.58
CA LYS A 621 17.27 -30.46 -12.96
C LYS A 621 16.02 -30.65 -13.82
N LYS A 622 16.07 -30.11 -15.05
CA LYS A 622 15.03 -30.34 -16.05
C LYS A 622 15.00 -31.81 -16.46
N THR A 623 13.84 -32.47 -16.28
CA THR A 623 13.62 -33.87 -16.62
C THR A 623 12.71 -34.06 -17.82
N GLY A 624 11.89 -33.05 -18.12
CA GLY A 624 10.94 -33.14 -19.24
C GLY A 624 10.33 -31.78 -19.60
N GLU A 625 9.55 -31.81 -20.67
CA GLU A 625 8.77 -30.67 -21.17
C GLU A 625 7.43 -31.17 -21.70
N TYR A 626 6.38 -30.46 -21.38
CA TYR A 626 5.03 -30.73 -21.88
C TYR A 626 4.52 -29.53 -22.66
N LYS A 627 4.24 -29.71 -23.95
CA LYS A 627 3.69 -28.66 -24.80
C LYS A 627 2.18 -28.62 -24.65
N THR A 628 1.65 -27.44 -24.46
CA THR A 628 0.20 -27.18 -24.35
C THR A 628 -0.36 -26.74 -25.69
N ASP A 629 -1.63 -27.11 -25.98
CA ASP A 629 -2.35 -26.67 -27.18
C ASP A 629 -2.85 -25.20 -27.08
N PHE A 630 -2.62 -24.54 -25.94
CA PHE A 630 -3.02 -23.16 -25.66
C PHE A 630 -1.92 -22.44 -24.89
N ALA A 631 -1.93 -21.11 -24.92
CA ALA A 631 -1.02 -20.30 -24.13
C ALA A 631 -1.30 -20.46 -22.63
N ALA A 632 -0.38 -21.08 -21.89
CA ALA A 632 -0.51 -21.29 -20.45
C ALA A 632 -0.30 -19.99 -19.68
N THR A 633 -1.13 -19.76 -18.66
CA THR A 633 -1.11 -18.55 -17.82
C THR A 633 -0.78 -18.85 -16.37
N THR A 634 -1.12 -20.05 -15.89
CA THR A 634 -0.89 -20.49 -14.51
C THR A 634 -0.84 -22.01 -14.41
N VAL A 635 -0.15 -22.51 -13.41
CA VAL A 635 -0.01 -23.93 -13.12
C VAL A 635 -0.30 -24.17 -11.65
N ALA A 636 -0.98 -25.26 -11.34
CA ALA A 636 -1.16 -25.75 -9.98
C ALA A 636 -0.84 -27.25 -9.93
N ALA A 637 -0.35 -27.75 -8.80
CA ALA A 637 -0.09 -29.16 -8.58
C ALA A 637 -0.44 -29.55 -7.13
N HIS A 638 -0.83 -30.78 -6.94
CA HIS A 638 -1.03 -31.39 -5.64
C HIS A 638 -0.87 -32.91 -5.76
N GLY A 639 0.03 -33.49 -4.97
CA GLY A 639 0.35 -34.93 -5.06
C GLY A 639 0.80 -35.29 -6.48
N SER A 640 0.14 -36.27 -7.08
CA SER A 640 0.38 -36.74 -8.44
C SER A 640 -0.48 -36.08 -9.52
N MET A 641 -1.19 -34.99 -9.19
CA MET A 641 -2.08 -34.26 -10.11
C MET A 641 -1.55 -32.87 -10.39
N ALA A 642 -1.73 -32.40 -11.63
CA ALA A 642 -1.45 -31.05 -12.07
C ALA A 642 -2.65 -30.45 -12.82
N ALA A 643 -2.75 -29.13 -12.79
CA ALA A 643 -3.69 -28.39 -13.63
C ALA A 643 -2.96 -27.23 -14.30
N VAL A 644 -3.21 -27.04 -15.59
CA VAL A 644 -2.65 -25.95 -16.40
C VAL A 644 -3.81 -25.09 -16.87
N GLY A 645 -3.78 -23.81 -16.53
CA GLY A 645 -4.78 -22.82 -16.95
C GLY A 645 -4.32 -22.06 -18.17
N GLY A 646 -5.23 -21.82 -19.09
CA GLY A 646 -4.98 -21.17 -20.38
C GLY A 646 -5.53 -19.75 -20.51
N GLU A 647 -4.99 -19.03 -21.47
CA GLU A 647 -5.46 -17.70 -21.86
C GLU A 647 -6.86 -17.75 -22.51
N ASN A 648 -7.19 -18.87 -23.15
CA ASN A 648 -8.51 -19.14 -23.75
C ASN A 648 -9.61 -19.48 -22.73
N GLY A 649 -9.28 -19.54 -21.42
CA GLY A 649 -10.20 -19.90 -20.34
C GLY A 649 -10.39 -21.41 -20.14
N SER A 650 -9.58 -22.25 -20.79
CA SER A 650 -9.55 -23.69 -20.59
C SER A 650 -8.62 -24.05 -19.43
N VAL A 651 -8.93 -25.16 -18.75
CA VAL A 651 -8.08 -25.78 -17.73
C VAL A 651 -7.87 -27.24 -18.12
N GLN A 652 -6.62 -27.65 -18.24
CA GLN A 652 -6.24 -29.02 -18.53
C GLN A 652 -5.77 -29.69 -17.24
N ILE A 653 -6.42 -30.76 -16.84
CA ILE A 653 -6.01 -31.60 -15.71
C ILE A 653 -5.12 -32.71 -16.24
N CYS A 654 -3.93 -32.85 -15.63
CA CYS A 654 -2.90 -33.81 -15.99
C CYS A 654 -2.54 -34.70 -14.80
N ALA A 655 -2.11 -35.92 -15.07
CA ALA A 655 -1.39 -36.75 -14.10
C ALA A 655 0.11 -36.49 -14.23
N ILE A 656 0.78 -36.34 -13.09
CA ILE A 656 2.23 -36.16 -12.99
C ILE A 656 2.86 -37.56 -12.94
N SER A 657 3.81 -37.85 -13.81
CA SER A 657 4.78 -38.94 -13.70
C SER A 657 6.18 -38.30 -13.71
N SER A 658 7.20 -39.03 -13.25
CA SER A 658 8.54 -38.48 -12.96
C SER A 658 9.17 -37.60 -14.07
N SER A 659 8.77 -37.73 -15.33
CA SER A 659 9.31 -36.93 -16.45
C SER A 659 8.26 -36.46 -17.46
N ARG A 660 6.98 -36.78 -17.23
CA ARG A 660 5.89 -36.47 -18.19
C ARG A 660 4.61 -36.06 -17.49
N LEU A 661 3.88 -35.15 -18.14
CA LEU A 661 2.49 -34.86 -17.84
C LEU A 661 1.59 -35.63 -18.82
N SER A 662 0.60 -36.31 -18.28
CA SER A 662 -0.40 -37.05 -19.09
C SER A 662 -1.75 -36.38 -18.93
N PRO A 663 -2.36 -35.82 -20.01
CA PRO A 663 -3.67 -35.20 -19.91
C PRO A 663 -4.75 -36.19 -19.55
N ARG A 664 -5.64 -35.83 -18.61
CA ARG A 664 -6.78 -36.63 -18.17
C ARG A 664 -8.12 -36.03 -18.56
N ALA A 665 -8.25 -34.71 -18.39
CA ALA A 665 -9.49 -34.00 -18.69
C ALA A 665 -9.22 -32.55 -19.11
N ASP A 666 -10.01 -32.08 -20.07
CA ASP A 666 -10.02 -30.68 -20.49
C ASP A 666 -11.35 -30.05 -20.06
N ILE A 667 -11.26 -28.93 -19.33
CA ILE A 667 -12.39 -28.21 -18.78
C ILE A 667 -12.45 -26.83 -19.44
N SER A 668 -13.53 -26.48 -20.13
CA SER A 668 -13.82 -25.11 -20.55
C SER A 668 -14.39 -24.33 -19.35
N ALA A 669 -13.52 -23.77 -18.52
CA ALA A 669 -13.90 -23.22 -17.23
C ALA A 669 -14.51 -21.81 -17.35
N SER A 670 -13.92 -20.94 -18.19
CA SER A 670 -14.36 -19.55 -18.35
C SER A 670 -14.20 -19.09 -19.79
N ARG A 671 -14.79 -17.95 -20.13
CA ARG A 671 -14.53 -17.22 -21.40
C ARG A 671 -13.35 -16.24 -21.27
N ASN A 672 -12.83 -16.08 -20.06
CA ASN A 672 -11.74 -15.16 -19.77
C ASN A 672 -10.49 -15.95 -19.42
N PRO A 673 -9.29 -15.37 -19.60
CA PRO A 673 -8.04 -16.01 -19.17
C PRO A 673 -8.07 -16.46 -17.71
N ILE A 674 -7.56 -17.64 -17.44
CA ILE A 674 -7.40 -18.18 -16.10
C ILE A 674 -6.22 -17.48 -15.45
N SER A 675 -6.35 -17.06 -14.21
CA SER A 675 -5.32 -16.29 -13.52
C SER A 675 -4.78 -16.94 -12.26
N SER A 676 -5.52 -17.86 -11.65
CA SER A 676 -5.09 -18.62 -10.46
C SER A 676 -5.81 -19.95 -10.41
N LEU A 677 -5.10 -20.98 -9.92
CA LEU A 677 -5.61 -22.35 -9.73
C LEU A 677 -5.21 -22.85 -8.33
N ALA A 678 -6.08 -23.58 -7.66
CA ALA A 678 -5.75 -24.24 -6.40
C ALA A 678 -6.52 -25.57 -6.24
N PHE A 679 -5.81 -26.65 -5.97
CA PHE A 679 -6.41 -27.93 -5.59
C PHE A 679 -6.85 -27.91 -4.13
N SER A 680 -7.94 -28.64 -3.81
CA SER A 680 -8.29 -28.94 -2.42
C SER A 680 -7.27 -29.90 -1.80
N PRO A 681 -7.14 -29.93 -0.45
CA PRO A 681 -6.15 -30.80 0.23
C PRO A 681 -6.33 -32.29 -0.05
N ASP A 682 -7.54 -32.71 -0.39
CA ASP A 682 -7.89 -34.08 -0.76
C ASP A 682 -7.81 -34.34 -2.28
N ALA A 683 -7.37 -33.36 -3.08
CA ALA A 683 -7.33 -33.36 -4.54
C ALA A 683 -8.69 -33.66 -5.22
N SER A 684 -9.81 -33.59 -4.49
CA SER A 684 -11.15 -33.86 -5.02
C SER A 684 -11.74 -32.70 -5.82
N HIS A 685 -11.34 -31.45 -5.47
CA HIS A 685 -11.85 -30.22 -6.06
C HIS A 685 -10.71 -29.32 -6.59
N LEU A 686 -11.04 -28.56 -7.63
CA LEU A 686 -10.14 -27.55 -8.19
C LEU A 686 -10.87 -26.21 -8.19
N ALA A 687 -10.32 -25.23 -7.49
CA ALA A 687 -10.75 -23.83 -7.56
C ALA A 687 -10.02 -23.12 -8.68
N VAL A 688 -10.78 -22.40 -9.52
CA VAL A 688 -10.32 -21.72 -10.72
C VAL A 688 -10.71 -20.25 -10.64
N GLY A 689 -9.73 -19.34 -10.65
CA GLY A 689 -9.92 -17.89 -10.67
C GLY A 689 -9.66 -17.30 -12.07
N ASP A 690 -10.51 -16.38 -12.52
CA ASP A 690 -10.35 -15.74 -13.81
C ASP A 690 -9.91 -14.26 -13.71
N LEU A 691 -9.60 -13.67 -14.86
CA LEU A 691 -9.14 -12.28 -14.99
C LEU A 691 -10.22 -11.25 -14.60
N ARG A 692 -11.51 -11.64 -14.57
CA ARG A 692 -12.64 -10.75 -14.24
C ARG A 692 -13.19 -10.90 -12.83
N GLY A 693 -12.52 -11.66 -11.98
CA GLY A 693 -12.89 -11.78 -10.56
C GLY A 693 -13.90 -12.88 -10.28
N ARG A 694 -14.09 -13.84 -11.16
CA ARG A 694 -14.91 -15.03 -10.90
C ARG A 694 -14.04 -16.12 -10.28
N VAL A 695 -14.59 -16.82 -9.31
CA VAL A 695 -14.03 -18.06 -8.78
C VAL A 695 -15.02 -19.19 -9.04
N LEU A 696 -14.55 -20.22 -9.69
CA LEU A 696 -15.32 -21.41 -10.08
C LEU A 696 -14.73 -22.62 -9.37
N VAL A 697 -15.54 -23.60 -9.01
CA VAL A 697 -15.06 -24.84 -8.40
C VAL A 697 -15.54 -26.03 -9.23
N PHE A 698 -14.60 -26.90 -9.60
CA PHE A 698 -14.85 -28.13 -10.36
C PHE A 698 -14.44 -29.36 -9.54
N LYS A 699 -15.10 -30.50 -9.81
CA LYS A 699 -14.61 -31.80 -9.35
C LYS A 699 -13.50 -32.26 -10.27
N VAL A 700 -12.42 -32.77 -9.68
CA VAL A 700 -11.25 -33.26 -10.43
C VAL A 700 -11.55 -34.57 -11.13
N SER A 701 -12.46 -35.41 -10.58
CA SER A 701 -12.78 -36.76 -11.10
C SER A 701 -13.44 -36.75 -12.48
N ASP A 702 -14.38 -35.84 -12.72
CA ASP A 702 -15.25 -35.81 -13.90
C ASP A 702 -15.32 -34.42 -14.56
N GLY A 703 -14.60 -33.44 -14.04
CA GLY A 703 -14.63 -32.07 -14.55
C GLY A 703 -15.95 -31.34 -14.36
N SER A 704 -16.88 -31.87 -13.56
CA SER A 704 -18.20 -31.26 -13.35
C SER A 704 -18.10 -29.99 -12.51
N LEU A 705 -18.90 -28.98 -12.86
CA LEU A 705 -18.99 -27.72 -12.14
C LEU A 705 -19.74 -27.92 -10.81
N VAL A 706 -19.09 -27.57 -9.70
CA VAL A 706 -19.69 -27.59 -8.34
C VAL A 706 -20.38 -26.28 -8.04
N THR A 707 -19.71 -25.15 -8.29
CA THR A 707 -20.29 -23.81 -8.09
C THR A 707 -19.68 -22.76 -9.02
N ASP A 708 -20.52 -21.83 -9.46
CA ASP A 708 -20.17 -20.63 -10.27
C ASP A 708 -20.61 -19.33 -9.58
N ARG A 709 -21.05 -19.42 -8.31
CA ARG A 709 -21.69 -18.31 -7.57
C ARG A 709 -20.70 -17.33 -6.93
N TRP A 710 -19.44 -17.61 -6.96
CA TRP A 710 -18.41 -16.80 -6.30
C TRP A 710 -17.92 -15.70 -7.24
N THR A 711 -18.69 -14.58 -7.31
CA THR A 711 -18.49 -13.50 -8.29
C THR A 711 -18.40 -12.10 -7.66
N ALA A 712 -18.04 -12.00 -6.37
CA ALA A 712 -18.03 -10.72 -5.66
C ALA A 712 -16.80 -9.85 -5.96
N HIS A 713 -15.68 -10.44 -6.41
CA HIS A 713 -14.52 -9.67 -6.85
C HIS A 713 -14.80 -8.87 -8.13
N THR A 714 -14.18 -7.71 -8.25
CA THR A 714 -14.35 -6.79 -9.40
C THR A 714 -13.12 -6.70 -10.32
N ALA A 715 -12.02 -7.34 -9.93
CA ALA A 715 -10.77 -7.39 -10.69
C ALA A 715 -10.17 -8.81 -10.69
N ARG A 716 -9.05 -8.97 -11.38
CA ARG A 716 -8.29 -10.22 -11.51
C ARG A 716 -8.09 -10.91 -10.17
N ILE A 717 -8.41 -12.22 -10.08
CA ILE A 717 -8.01 -13.08 -8.98
C ILE A 717 -6.50 -13.34 -9.08
N THR A 718 -5.77 -13.05 -8.04
CA THR A 718 -4.30 -13.21 -7.98
C THR A 718 -3.88 -14.48 -7.29
N SER A 719 -4.61 -14.89 -6.25
CA SER A 719 -4.30 -16.05 -5.44
C SER A 719 -5.56 -16.70 -4.88
N LEU A 720 -5.53 -18.01 -4.80
CA LEU A 720 -6.54 -18.88 -4.19
C LEU A 720 -5.86 -19.84 -3.22
N ALA A 721 -6.47 -20.11 -2.07
CA ALA A 721 -6.00 -21.11 -1.14
C ALA A 721 -7.18 -21.82 -0.45
N TRP A 722 -7.10 -23.14 -0.34
CA TRP A 722 -8.05 -23.94 0.42
C TRP A 722 -7.65 -24.02 1.89
N ASN A 723 -8.63 -24.08 2.77
CA ASN A 723 -8.34 -24.42 4.15
C ASN A 723 -7.98 -25.90 4.29
N PRO A 724 -7.30 -26.33 5.36
CA PRO A 724 -6.86 -27.70 5.53
C PRO A 724 -8.00 -28.73 5.56
N THR A 725 -9.23 -28.33 5.89
CA THR A 725 -10.41 -29.19 5.90
C THR A 725 -11.10 -29.34 4.54
N GLY A 726 -10.69 -28.55 3.51
CA GLY A 726 -11.34 -28.53 2.20
C GLY A 726 -12.74 -27.89 2.18
N SER A 727 -13.19 -27.27 3.27
CA SER A 727 -14.53 -26.70 3.40
C SER A 727 -14.66 -25.26 2.92
N HIS A 728 -13.56 -24.49 2.93
CA HIS A 728 -13.54 -23.07 2.58
C HIS A 728 -12.37 -22.74 1.66
N VAL A 729 -12.61 -21.74 0.80
CA VAL A 729 -11.58 -21.16 -0.08
C VAL A 729 -11.40 -19.70 0.27
N VAL A 730 -10.16 -19.24 0.38
CA VAL A 730 -9.83 -17.81 0.43
C VAL A 730 -9.37 -17.34 -0.94
N SER A 731 -9.82 -16.17 -1.36
CA SER A 731 -9.41 -15.53 -2.62
C SER A 731 -8.90 -14.12 -2.37
N GLY A 732 -7.78 -13.77 -3.01
CA GLY A 732 -7.22 -12.43 -3.07
C GLY A 732 -7.29 -11.88 -4.49
N SER A 733 -7.49 -10.56 -4.62
CA SER A 733 -7.63 -9.91 -5.92
C SER A 733 -6.97 -8.54 -5.97
N LEU A 734 -6.72 -8.06 -7.20
CA LEU A 734 -6.26 -6.69 -7.45
C LEU A 734 -7.30 -5.62 -7.08
N ASP A 735 -8.56 -5.98 -6.75
CA ASP A 735 -9.57 -5.06 -6.22
C ASP A 735 -9.34 -4.69 -4.75
N THR A 736 -8.20 -5.08 -4.17
CA THR A 736 -7.78 -4.84 -2.78
C THR A 736 -8.50 -5.67 -1.72
N ASN A 737 -9.48 -6.48 -2.09
CA ASN A 737 -10.32 -7.23 -1.18
C ASN A 737 -9.90 -8.70 -1.05
N ILE A 738 -10.29 -9.28 0.07
CA ILE A 738 -10.16 -10.72 0.34
C ILE A 738 -11.56 -11.24 0.63
N PHE A 739 -11.91 -12.41 0.05
CA PHE A 739 -13.15 -13.12 0.34
C PHE A 739 -12.84 -14.53 0.84
N VAL A 740 -13.62 -14.99 1.81
CA VAL A 740 -13.66 -16.38 2.24
C VAL A 740 -15.00 -16.97 1.82
N TRP A 741 -14.95 -18.05 1.08
CA TRP A 741 -16.09 -18.72 0.48
C TRP A 741 -16.34 -20.06 1.14
N SER A 742 -17.60 -20.40 1.41
CA SER A 742 -17.99 -21.72 1.93
C SER A 742 -18.43 -22.63 0.79
N LEU A 743 -17.84 -23.82 0.69
CA LEU A 743 -18.24 -24.82 -0.30
C LEU A 743 -19.62 -25.39 0.03
N ALA A 744 -19.93 -25.59 1.31
CA ALA A 744 -21.22 -26.12 1.76
C ALA A 744 -22.38 -25.13 1.51
N LYS A 745 -22.09 -23.81 1.58
CA LYS A 745 -23.07 -22.73 1.39
C LYS A 745 -22.52 -21.71 0.38
N PRO A 746 -22.59 -21.99 -0.94
CA PRO A 746 -21.97 -21.14 -1.95
C PRO A 746 -22.50 -19.71 -2.06
N GLY A 747 -23.60 -19.39 -1.38
CA GLY A 747 -24.18 -18.04 -1.28
C GLY A 747 -23.67 -17.22 -0.11
N ASP A 748 -22.93 -17.83 0.83
CA ASP A 748 -22.42 -17.18 2.03
C ASP A 748 -20.90 -16.94 1.86
N TRP A 749 -20.45 -15.72 2.15
CA TRP A 749 -19.04 -15.35 2.15
C TRP A 749 -18.73 -14.33 3.23
N VAL A 750 -17.48 -14.30 3.64
CA VAL A 750 -16.92 -13.27 4.52
C VAL A 750 -16.05 -12.34 3.70
N GLU A 751 -16.30 -11.05 3.74
CA GLU A 751 -15.58 -10.02 2.97
C GLU A 751 -14.68 -9.20 3.87
N LEU A 752 -13.46 -8.96 3.41
CA LEU A 752 -12.55 -7.97 3.94
C LEU A 752 -12.22 -6.95 2.85
N GLN A 753 -12.66 -5.71 3.05
CA GLN A 753 -12.39 -4.62 2.11
C GLN A 753 -11.08 -3.92 2.42
N ASN A 754 -10.37 -3.49 1.35
CA ASN A 754 -9.13 -2.74 1.47
C ASN A 754 -8.05 -3.44 2.31
N ALA A 755 -7.90 -4.75 2.14
CA ALA A 755 -6.89 -5.54 2.84
C ALA A 755 -5.48 -5.03 2.58
N HIS A 756 -5.15 -4.75 1.31
CA HIS A 756 -3.86 -4.18 0.90
C HIS A 756 -4.06 -2.98 -0.03
N LYS A 757 -3.21 -1.98 0.12
CA LYS A 757 -3.16 -0.85 -0.82
C LYS A 757 -2.65 -1.34 -2.18
N GLU A 758 -3.38 -1.02 -3.26
CA GLU A 758 -3.04 -1.37 -4.66
C GLU A 758 -3.22 -2.85 -5.06
N GLY A 759 -3.69 -3.72 -4.17
CA GLY A 759 -4.06 -5.10 -4.49
C GLY A 759 -3.44 -6.16 -3.58
N VAL A 760 -4.13 -7.29 -3.51
CA VAL A 760 -3.67 -8.52 -2.85
C VAL A 760 -2.97 -9.38 -3.88
N HIS A 761 -1.79 -9.90 -3.59
CA HIS A 761 -1.04 -10.76 -4.51
C HIS A 761 -0.99 -12.22 -4.06
N GLY A 762 -1.04 -12.47 -2.76
CA GLY A 762 -1.03 -13.82 -2.22
C GLY A 762 -1.90 -13.95 -0.97
N VAL A 763 -2.52 -15.12 -0.80
CA VAL A 763 -3.28 -15.50 0.39
C VAL A 763 -2.94 -16.93 0.80
N ALA A 764 -2.89 -17.20 2.10
CA ALA A 764 -2.65 -18.53 2.66
C ALA A 764 -3.41 -18.72 3.98
N TRP A 765 -3.76 -19.96 4.30
CA TRP A 765 -4.31 -20.33 5.59
C TRP A 765 -3.20 -20.71 6.55
N VAL A 766 -3.26 -20.24 7.77
CA VAL A 766 -2.28 -20.53 8.84
C VAL A 766 -2.97 -20.92 10.14
N ASP A 767 -2.19 -21.33 11.13
CA ASP A 767 -2.67 -21.75 12.45
C ASP A 767 -3.74 -22.86 12.33
N GLY A 768 -3.48 -23.89 11.51
CA GLY A 768 -4.41 -25.02 11.31
C GLY A 768 -5.70 -24.65 10.57
N GLY A 769 -5.72 -23.56 9.79
CA GLY A 769 -6.88 -23.12 8.99
C GLY A 769 -7.85 -22.21 9.74
N VAL A 770 -7.45 -21.65 10.88
CA VAL A 770 -8.27 -20.70 11.67
C VAL A 770 -8.00 -19.24 11.27
N LYS A 771 -6.80 -18.97 10.77
CA LYS A 771 -6.36 -17.63 10.39
C LYS A 771 -5.90 -17.58 8.94
N ILE A 772 -5.91 -16.39 8.38
CA ILE A 772 -5.46 -16.13 7.02
C ILE A 772 -4.28 -15.16 7.07
N VAL A 773 -3.29 -15.40 6.23
CA VAL A 773 -2.24 -14.44 5.92
C VAL A 773 -2.42 -13.95 4.50
N SER A 774 -2.23 -12.67 4.30
CA SER A 774 -2.25 -12.04 2.98
C SER A 774 -1.01 -11.18 2.75
N VAL A 775 -0.58 -11.10 1.50
CA VAL A 775 0.52 -10.27 1.03
C VAL A 775 0.07 -9.43 -0.15
N GLY A 776 0.63 -8.24 -0.30
CA GLY A 776 0.15 -7.33 -1.34
C GLY A 776 1.19 -6.39 -1.91
N ALA A 777 0.69 -5.47 -2.74
CA ALA A 777 1.49 -4.46 -3.41
C ALA A 777 2.13 -3.44 -2.45
N ASP A 778 1.61 -3.30 -1.24
CA ASP A 778 2.14 -2.44 -0.18
C ASP A 778 3.37 -3.03 0.54
N ALA A 779 3.88 -4.19 0.07
CA ALA A 779 5.03 -4.92 0.63
C ALA A 779 4.86 -5.40 2.09
N ALA A 780 3.65 -5.31 2.64
CA ALA A 780 3.32 -5.77 3.99
C ALA A 780 2.74 -7.19 3.97
N VAL A 781 2.95 -7.91 5.07
CA VAL A 781 2.30 -9.18 5.36
C VAL A 781 1.28 -8.94 6.47
N LYS A 782 0.04 -9.38 6.29
CA LYS A 782 -1.05 -9.14 7.24
C LYS A 782 -1.69 -10.45 7.66
N LYS A 783 -1.88 -10.61 8.95
CA LYS A 783 -2.55 -11.78 9.55
C LYS A 783 -3.95 -11.40 10.02
N TRP A 784 -4.93 -12.19 9.63
CA TRP A 784 -6.36 -11.95 9.85
C TRP A 784 -6.97 -13.09 10.64
N LYS A 785 -7.80 -12.75 11.60
CA LYS A 785 -8.67 -13.69 12.28
C LYS A 785 -10.02 -13.69 11.59
N VAL A 786 -10.53 -14.86 11.28
CA VAL A 786 -11.86 -15.05 10.69
C VAL A 786 -12.78 -15.59 11.78
N ASP A 787 -13.76 -14.78 12.19
CA ASP A 787 -14.76 -15.19 13.15
C ASP A 787 -15.96 -15.78 12.41
N GLY A 788 -16.50 -16.91 12.88
CA GLY A 788 -17.69 -17.56 12.31
C GLY A 788 -17.47 -18.62 11.23
N LEU A 789 -16.25 -19.17 11.10
CA LEU A 789 -16.01 -20.40 10.35
C LEU A 789 -16.52 -21.61 11.18
N GLN A 790 -17.76 -22.00 10.98
CA GLN A 790 -18.34 -23.26 11.49
C GLN A 790 -18.80 -24.15 10.32
#